data_2ae0e3c3fe1bdaa7dc40cacfa368b950
#
_entry.id   2ae0e3c3fe1bdaa7dc40cacfa368b950
#
_cell.length_a   1.000
_cell.length_b   1.000
_cell.length_c   1.000
_cell.angle_alpha   90.00
_cell.angle_beta   90.00
_cell.angle_gamma   90.00
#
_symmetry.space_group_name_H-M   'P 1'
#
loop_
_entity.id
_entity.type
_entity.pdbx_description
1 polymer ?
#
loop_
_entity_poly.entity_id
_entity_poly.type
_entity_poly.pdbx_seq_one_letter_code
_entity_poly.pdbx_strand_id
1 'polypeptide(L)'
;MAMFGEVAAVAEALAGTASRLQKRAAIEAGLKLAHEAAPESKDAGLFALYLAGQPFAENDSRKLNAGGALLSRAVLAVSGASDAALTAAYRRHGDLGAAASDLLVASQGSGPRAQGSEGLLLGDVAEVFAAMAVARSTASRSALVEGLLRRATALEAKYLLKLMLGDMRIGVKQSLVEEAIAFAAGADVAAVRHAVMLEADLARAVERAFAGTLGEARMTLYHPLGFMLASPVETPEEAVARFTEPPPKVVVPKVKKGRKKKGSPEDLVAADAAEEGLAQDVEAEAALARNSAGEGEADPSAALRDDNSNLGGSPPVLAFLEDKYDGMRAQVHCGDALQPGRVAIYSRNREDITHSFPELEEAFSEVDEPLILDGEILGWDYGVGIGHGAVGGGQALPFAVMGQRIGRKIVSNELRTRIPAVFMAFDLLYAGEELLLPLPLTERRTRLEAVVERWRSRVVSPLTVHVARKAPQQQLFGSDIAEDEAKERFLLSPTQRVADAEAIDLAYRDARARANEGVMLKAANSAYLPGRRGLAWVKLKRELATLDVVITGAEFGHGKRAGLLSDYTFAVRGESGELLNVGKAYSGVTDAEIAELTEWLKAHTLEDRGHFRLVEPQIVLEVAFNNIMRSTRHASGFAMRFPRIIRIRTDKPIEEIDTLARVEEIYQSQPDRPAESPDADS
;
A
#
# COMPACT_ATOMS: atom_id res chain seq x y z
N MET A 1 -3.40 -22.93 -29.15
CA MET A 1 -3.42 -21.55 -28.66
C MET A 1 -4.69 -21.33 -27.86
N ALA A 2 -4.55 -20.83 -26.64
CA ALA A 2 -5.68 -20.62 -25.73
C ALA A 2 -6.49 -19.37 -26.10
N MET A 3 -7.80 -19.46 -25.83
CA MET A 3 -8.77 -18.42 -26.18
C MET A 3 -9.04 -17.50 -25.01
N PHE A 4 -9.26 -16.20 -25.24
CA PHE A 4 -9.69 -15.28 -24.18
C PHE A 4 -11.08 -15.66 -23.64
N GLY A 5 -11.91 -16.33 -24.43
CA GLY A 5 -13.19 -16.90 -23.96
C GLY A 5 -13.07 -17.86 -22.77
N GLU A 6 -11.95 -18.58 -22.66
CA GLU A 6 -11.67 -19.47 -21.54
C GLU A 6 -11.40 -18.66 -20.27
N VAL A 7 -10.61 -17.58 -20.37
CA VAL A 7 -10.40 -16.62 -19.26
C VAL A 7 -11.75 -16.05 -18.80
N ALA A 8 -12.58 -15.60 -19.75
CA ALA A 8 -13.88 -15.00 -19.47
C ALA A 8 -14.84 -16.00 -18.79
N ALA A 9 -14.86 -17.25 -19.25
CA ALA A 9 -15.70 -18.30 -18.67
C ALA A 9 -15.26 -18.66 -17.24
N VAL A 10 -13.95 -18.81 -17.02
CA VAL A 10 -13.41 -19.06 -15.67
C VAL A 10 -13.68 -17.86 -14.77
N ALA A 11 -13.46 -16.62 -15.24
CA ALA A 11 -13.73 -15.43 -14.46
C ALA A 11 -15.21 -15.30 -14.04
N GLU A 12 -16.16 -15.68 -14.93
CA GLU A 12 -17.59 -15.71 -14.60
C GLU A 12 -17.90 -16.76 -13.53
N ALA A 13 -17.32 -17.95 -13.64
CA ALA A 13 -17.46 -18.99 -12.64
C ALA A 13 -16.90 -18.58 -11.27
N LEU A 14 -15.75 -17.90 -11.26
CA LEU A 14 -15.11 -17.35 -10.04
C LEU A 14 -15.96 -16.27 -9.37
N ALA A 15 -16.62 -15.42 -10.16
CA ALA A 15 -17.52 -14.39 -9.65
C ALA A 15 -18.79 -15.01 -8.99
N GLY A 16 -19.23 -16.16 -9.48
CA GLY A 16 -20.43 -16.86 -9.02
C GLY A 16 -20.24 -17.69 -7.74
N THR A 17 -19.04 -17.86 -7.20
CA THR A 17 -18.79 -18.66 -6.00
C THR A 17 -18.02 -17.89 -4.93
N ALA A 18 -18.35 -18.12 -3.65
CA ALA A 18 -17.59 -17.64 -2.50
C ALA A 18 -16.51 -18.64 -2.04
N SER A 19 -16.58 -19.90 -2.48
CA SER A 19 -15.69 -20.97 -2.03
C SER A 19 -14.28 -20.82 -2.59
N ARG A 20 -13.30 -20.58 -1.72
CA ARG A 20 -11.87 -20.49 -2.08
C ARG A 20 -11.36 -21.74 -2.79
N LEU A 21 -11.75 -22.93 -2.31
CA LEU A 21 -11.33 -24.21 -2.90
C LEU A 21 -11.87 -24.38 -4.33
N GLN A 22 -13.15 -24.03 -4.57
CA GLN A 22 -13.73 -24.06 -5.91
C GLN A 22 -13.04 -23.06 -6.85
N LYS A 23 -12.73 -21.86 -6.35
CA LYS A 23 -11.98 -20.87 -7.11
C LYS A 23 -10.60 -21.38 -7.51
N ARG A 24 -9.83 -21.91 -6.55
CA ARG A 24 -8.53 -22.50 -6.85
C ARG A 24 -8.63 -23.59 -7.90
N ALA A 25 -9.53 -24.56 -7.73
CA ALA A 25 -9.71 -25.67 -8.67
C ALA A 25 -10.11 -25.21 -10.09
N ALA A 26 -10.93 -24.15 -10.22
CA ALA A 26 -11.28 -23.59 -11.52
C ALA A 26 -10.09 -22.93 -12.20
N ILE A 27 -9.26 -22.19 -11.47
CA ILE A 27 -8.02 -21.57 -11.98
C ILE A 27 -7.02 -22.66 -12.38
N GLU A 28 -6.80 -23.66 -11.53
CA GLU A 28 -5.93 -24.80 -11.79
C GLU A 28 -6.32 -25.53 -13.09
N ALA A 29 -7.59 -25.84 -13.27
CA ALA A 29 -8.09 -26.51 -14.47
C ALA A 29 -7.86 -25.67 -15.73
N GLY A 30 -8.11 -24.34 -15.68
CA GLY A 30 -7.87 -23.43 -16.77
C GLY A 30 -6.39 -23.30 -17.14
N LEU A 31 -5.49 -23.28 -16.15
CA LEU A 31 -4.04 -23.26 -16.36
C LEU A 31 -3.55 -24.51 -17.07
N LYS A 32 -4.00 -25.70 -16.63
CA LYS A 32 -3.68 -26.98 -17.27
C LYS A 32 -4.14 -27.01 -18.72
N LEU A 33 -5.40 -26.62 -18.97
CA LEU A 33 -5.96 -26.55 -20.31
C LEU A 33 -5.16 -25.62 -21.22
N ALA A 34 -4.84 -24.42 -20.76
CA ALA A 34 -4.05 -23.45 -21.51
C ALA A 34 -2.62 -23.95 -21.81
N HIS A 35 -1.99 -24.64 -20.86
CA HIS A 35 -0.68 -25.25 -21.05
C HIS A 35 -0.73 -26.43 -22.04
N GLU A 36 -1.69 -27.36 -21.88
CA GLU A 36 -1.85 -28.52 -22.74
C GLU A 36 -2.17 -28.14 -24.19
N ALA A 37 -2.94 -27.05 -24.39
CA ALA A 37 -3.27 -26.55 -25.72
C ALA A 37 -2.05 -26.05 -26.50
N ALA A 38 -1.03 -25.51 -25.81
CA ALA A 38 0.20 -25.00 -26.44
C ALA A 38 1.34 -24.90 -25.40
N PRO A 39 2.03 -26.04 -25.09
CA PRO A 39 3.06 -26.10 -24.04
C PRO A 39 4.24 -25.11 -24.24
N GLU A 40 4.61 -24.84 -25.49
CA GLU A 40 5.70 -23.93 -25.85
C GLU A 40 5.25 -22.45 -25.93
N SER A 41 3.93 -22.17 -25.75
CA SER A 41 3.39 -20.82 -25.84
C SER A 41 3.36 -20.13 -24.48
N LYS A 42 3.18 -18.82 -24.51
CA LYS A 42 2.96 -18.00 -23.31
C LYS A 42 1.51 -18.02 -22.81
N ASP A 43 0.64 -18.84 -23.38
CA ASP A 43 -0.79 -18.79 -23.16
C ASP A 43 -1.17 -19.05 -21.70
N ALA A 44 -0.56 -20.04 -21.03
CA ALA A 44 -0.81 -20.31 -19.62
C ALA A 44 -0.38 -19.16 -18.71
N GLY A 45 0.73 -18.49 -19.06
CA GLY A 45 1.19 -17.28 -18.37
C GLY A 45 0.24 -16.09 -18.52
N LEU A 46 -0.22 -15.84 -19.76
CA LEU A 46 -1.22 -14.79 -20.04
C LEU A 46 -2.56 -15.09 -19.35
N PHE A 47 -2.97 -16.35 -19.32
CA PHE A 47 -4.17 -16.79 -18.61
C PHE A 47 -4.09 -16.41 -17.11
N ALA A 48 -2.97 -16.71 -16.45
CA ALA A 48 -2.74 -16.34 -15.05
C ALA A 48 -2.75 -14.83 -14.83
N LEU A 49 -2.02 -14.08 -15.66
CA LEU A 49 -1.96 -12.61 -15.60
C LEU A 49 -3.35 -11.98 -15.70
N TYR A 50 -4.12 -12.41 -16.68
CA TYR A 50 -5.44 -11.82 -16.92
C TYR A 50 -6.44 -12.16 -15.83
N LEU A 51 -6.40 -13.35 -15.26
CA LEU A 51 -7.19 -13.68 -14.06
C LEU A 51 -6.75 -12.90 -12.82
N ALA A 52 -5.46 -12.58 -12.71
CA ALA A 52 -4.96 -11.69 -11.65
C ALA A 52 -5.34 -10.21 -11.87
N GLY A 53 -5.97 -9.86 -13.01
CA GLY A 53 -6.35 -8.49 -13.36
C GLY A 53 -5.19 -7.64 -13.88
N GLN A 54 -4.14 -8.27 -14.36
CA GLN A 54 -2.92 -7.61 -14.83
C GLN A 54 -2.82 -7.68 -16.36
N PRO A 55 -2.95 -6.54 -17.08
CA PRO A 55 -2.72 -6.49 -18.52
C PRO A 55 -1.25 -6.74 -18.91
N PHE A 56 -0.33 -6.42 -18.04
CA PHE A 56 1.12 -6.61 -18.13
C PHE A 56 1.67 -7.15 -16.82
N ALA A 57 2.83 -7.79 -16.83
CA ALA A 57 3.54 -8.20 -15.62
C ALA A 57 3.91 -6.99 -14.76
N GLU A 58 4.12 -7.19 -13.46
CA GLU A 58 4.46 -6.10 -12.53
C GLU A 58 5.81 -5.42 -12.85
N ASN A 59 6.76 -6.17 -13.42
CA ASN A 59 8.06 -5.65 -13.87
C ASN A 59 7.98 -4.88 -15.20
N ASP A 60 6.84 -4.89 -15.86
CA ASP A 60 6.62 -4.19 -17.12
C ASP A 60 6.09 -2.78 -16.87
N SER A 61 6.85 -1.78 -17.25
CA SER A 61 6.50 -0.37 -17.05
C SER A 61 5.39 0.15 -17.97
N ARG A 62 4.97 -0.64 -18.97
CA ARG A 62 3.92 -0.27 -19.91
C ARG A 62 2.58 -0.06 -19.22
N LYS A 63 1.80 0.90 -19.73
CA LYS A 63 0.43 1.18 -19.25
C LYS A 63 -0.51 1.28 -20.43
N LEU A 64 -1.71 0.73 -20.32
CA LEU A 64 -2.73 0.79 -21.38
C LEU A 64 -3.19 2.22 -21.66
N ASN A 65 -3.15 3.11 -20.68
CA ASN A 65 -3.65 4.48 -20.75
C ASN A 65 -5.09 4.56 -21.29
N ALA A 66 -5.94 3.63 -20.87
CA ALA A 66 -7.34 3.48 -21.28
C ALA A 66 -8.26 3.75 -20.09
N GLY A 67 -8.58 5.01 -19.83
CA GLY A 67 -9.51 5.39 -18.76
C GLY A 67 -10.97 5.13 -19.13
N GLY A 68 -11.85 5.12 -18.12
CA GLY A 68 -13.27 4.81 -18.28
C GLY A 68 -14.00 5.60 -19.39
N ALA A 69 -13.66 6.88 -19.58
CA ALA A 69 -14.27 7.71 -20.64
C ALA A 69 -13.90 7.24 -22.06
N LEU A 70 -12.68 6.72 -22.27
CA LEU A 70 -12.28 6.13 -23.55
C LEU A 70 -13.03 4.82 -23.77
N LEU A 71 -13.05 3.96 -22.76
CA LEU A 71 -13.71 2.65 -22.83
C LEU A 71 -15.22 2.79 -23.04
N SER A 72 -15.89 3.72 -22.36
CA SER A 72 -17.30 4.01 -22.56
C SER A 72 -17.61 4.42 -23.99
N ARG A 73 -16.80 5.30 -24.60
CA ARG A 73 -16.95 5.70 -26.01
C ARG A 73 -16.78 4.51 -26.97
N ALA A 74 -15.81 3.65 -26.72
CA ALA A 74 -15.61 2.45 -27.53
C ALA A 74 -16.80 1.48 -27.42
N VAL A 75 -17.38 1.31 -26.22
CA VAL A 75 -18.60 0.51 -26.03
C VAL A 75 -19.77 1.07 -26.83
N LEU A 76 -20.01 2.38 -26.76
CA LEU A 76 -21.07 3.04 -27.53
C LEU A 76 -20.87 2.91 -29.03
N ALA A 77 -19.64 3.10 -29.53
CA ALA A 77 -19.30 2.96 -30.94
C ALA A 77 -19.52 1.54 -31.48
N VAL A 78 -19.34 0.50 -30.64
CA VAL A 78 -19.50 -0.90 -31.05
C VAL A 78 -20.95 -1.38 -30.89
N SER A 79 -21.60 -1.01 -29.78
CA SER A 79 -22.97 -1.44 -29.50
C SER A 79 -24.05 -0.63 -30.23
N GLY A 80 -23.72 0.58 -30.73
CA GLY A 80 -24.71 1.53 -31.26
C GLY A 80 -25.70 2.07 -30.23
N ALA A 81 -25.46 1.81 -28.94
CA ALA A 81 -26.34 2.25 -27.86
C ALA A 81 -26.19 3.75 -27.58
N SER A 82 -27.20 4.35 -26.93
CA SER A 82 -27.14 5.75 -26.48
C SER A 82 -26.39 5.88 -25.14
N ASP A 83 -25.86 7.09 -24.86
CA ASP A 83 -25.26 7.43 -23.55
C ASP A 83 -26.24 7.17 -22.38
N ALA A 84 -27.53 7.45 -22.58
CA ALA A 84 -28.57 7.20 -21.60
C ALA A 84 -28.72 5.69 -21.28
N ALA A 85 -28.64 4.83 -22.31
CA ALA A 85 -28.70 3.38 -22.15
C ALA A 85 -27.46 2.85 -21.39
N LEU A 86 -26.27 3.33 -21.72
CA LEU A 86 -25.05 2.97 -21.01
C LEU A 86 -25.09 3.44 -19.55
N THR A 87 -25.53 4.67 -19.31
CA THR A 87 -25.70 5.20 -17.94
C THR A 87 -26.69 4.38 -17.12
N ALA A 88 -27.81 3.97 -17.71
CA ALA A 88 -28.81 3.14 -17.03
C ALA A 88 -28.27 1.74 -16.71
N ALA A 89 -27.54 1.10 -17.65
CA ALA A 89 -26.88 -0.18 -17.44
C ALA A 89 -25.79 -0.08 -16.36
N TYR A 90 -24.96 0.99 -16.41
CA TYR A 90 -23.93 1.23 -15.40
C TYR A 90 -24.51 1.42 -14.00
N ARG A 91 -25.63 2.15 -13.86
CA ARG A 91 -26.30 2.31 -12.56
C ARG A 91 -26.81 1.00 -11.96
N ARG A 92 -27.24 0.05 -12.81
CA ARG A 92 -27.69 -1.28 -12.35
C ARG A 92 -26.55 -2.13 -11.81
N HIS A 93 -25.39 -2.10 -12.48
CA HIS A 93 -24.27 -3.01 -12.19
C HIS A 93 -23.15 -2.36 -11.37
N GLY A 94 -23.00 -1.02 -11.39
CA GLY A 94 -21.85 -0.33 -10.84
C GLY A 94 -20.51 -0.70 -11.52
N ASP A 95 -20.58 -1.21 -12.76
CA ASP A 95 -19.47 -1.89 -13.46
C ASP A 95 -19.62 -1.70 -14.98
N LEU A 96 -18.60 -1.11 -15.62
CA LEU A 96 -18.64 -0.84 -17.07
C LEU A 96 -18.63 -2.12 -17.89
N GLY A 97 -17.90 -3.14 -17.47
CA GLY A 97 -17.84 -4.42 -18.18
C GLY A 97 -19.19 -5.12 -18.22
N ALA A 98 -19.90 -5.18 -17.08
CA ALA A 98 -21.24 -5.76 -17.01
C ALA A 98 -22.25 -4.92 -17.82
N ALA A 99 -22.17 -3.58 -17.73
CA ALA A 99 -23.00 -2.70 -18.52
C ALA A 99 -22.81 -2.87 -20.04
N ALA A 100 -21.56 -3.00 -20.47
CA ALA A 100 -21.21 -3.25 -21.86
C ALA A 100 -21.73 -4.61 -22.36
N SER A 101 -21.64 -5.65 -21.53
CA SER A 101 -22.19 -6.98 -21.85
C SER A 101 -23.69 -6.90 -22.13
N ASP A 102 -24.48 -6.23 -21.28
CA ASP A 102 -25.91 -6.03 -21.50
C ASP A 102 -26.21 -5.36 -22.85
N LEU A 103 -25.46 -4.28 -23.18
CA LEU A 103 -25.66 -3.54 -24.43
C LEU A 103 -25.27 -4.36 -25.67
N LEU A 104 -24.21 -5.14 -25.57
CA LEU A 104 -23.75 -6.00 -26.66
C LEU A 104 -24.69 -7.19 -26.89
N VAL A 105 -25.25 -7.80 -25.83
CA VAL A 105 -26.30 -8.82 -25.96
C VAL A 105 -27.53 -8.24 -26.65
N ALA A 106 -27.94 -7.02 -26.29
CA ALA A 106 -29.09 -6.35 -26.91
C ALA A 106 -28.87 -6.01 -28.41
N SER A 107 -27.64 -5.71 -28.80
CA SER A 107 -27.31 -5.33 -30.20
C SER A 107 -26.96 -6.51 -31.10
N GLN A 108 -26.30 -7.54 -30.57
CA GLN A 108 -25.76 -8.69 -31.32
C GLN A 108 -26.60 -9.98 -31.16
N GLY A 109 -27.57 -9.99 -30.22
CA GLY A 109 -28.27 -11.20 -29.81
C GLY A 109 -27.41 -12.08 -28.88
N SER A 110 -28.04 -13.03 -28.18
CA SER A 110 -27.38 -13.99 -27.27
C SER A 110 -26.76 -15.20 -27.98
N GLY A 111 -26.66 -15.16 -29.31
CA GLY A 111 -26.13 -16.26 -30.13
C GLY A 111 -24.59 -16.31 -30.22
N PRO A 112 -24.04 -17.46 -30.64
CA PRO A 112 -22.62 -17.55 -31.00
C PRO A 112 -22.29 -16.57 -32.12
N ARG A 113 -20.99 -16.14 -32.18
CA ARG A 113 -20.44 -15.25 -33.22
C ARG A 113 -20.99 -15.58 -34.59
N ALA A 114 -21.11 -14.55 -35.47
CA ALA A 114 -21.40 -14.77 -36.89
C ALA A 114 -20.42 -15.84 -37.44
N GLN A 115 -20.96 -16.81 -38.21
CA GLN A 115 -20.17 -17.88 -38.79
C GLN A 115 -18.99 -17.26 -39.61
N GLY A 116 -17.74 -17.55 -39.15
CA GLY A 116 -16.50 -17.12 -39.81
C GLY A 116 -15.64 -16.14 -39.02
N SER A 117 -16.02 -15.67 -37.80
CA SER A 117 -15.11 -14.90 -36.95
C SER A 117 -14.24 -15.85 -36.10
N GLU A 118 -12.94 -15.83 -36.33
CA GLU A 118 -11.97 -16.45 -35.42
C GLU A 118 -12.08 -15.83 -34.03
N GLY A 119 -12.04 -16.68 -33.01
CA GLY A 119 -12.12 -16.22 -31.62
C GLY A 119 -10.93 -15.33 -31.24
N LEU A 120 -11.04 -14.60 -30.12
CA LEU A 120 -9.93 -13.86 -29.56
C LEU A 120 -8.92 -14.82 -28.93
N LEU A 121 -7.72 -14.90 -29.49
CA LEU A 121 -6.60 -15.60 -28.86
C LEU A 121 -6.01 -14.74 -27.74
N LEU A 122 -5.42 -15.37 -26.72
CA LEU A 122 -4.72 -14.65 -25.64
C LEU A 122 -3.56 -13.81 -26.20
N GLY A 123 -2.84 -14.35 -27.18
CA GLY A 123 -1.77 -13.63 -27.90
C GLY A 123 -2.27 -12.38 -28.60
N ASP A 124 -3.42 -12.45 -29.31
CA ASP A 124 -4.01 -11.27 -30.00
C ASP A 124 -4.31 -10.15 -28.99
N VAL A 125 -4.87 -10.49 -27.82
CA VAL A 125 -5.16 -9.52 -26.77
C VAL A 125 -3.86 -8.89 -26.25
N ALA A 126 -2.81 -9.69 -26.03
CA ALA A 126 -1.52 -9.21 -25.58
C ALA A 126 -0.86 -8.27 -26.61
N GLU A 127 -0.94 -8.59 -27.90
CA GLU A 127 -0.43 -7.73 -28.97
C GLU A 127 -1.17 -6.39 -29.04
N VAL A 128 -2.50 -6.40 -28.92
CA VAL A 128 -3.29 -5.17 -28.91
C VAL A 128 -2.98 -4.34 -27.65
N PHE A 129 -2.80 -4.96 -26.49
CA PHE A 129 -2.39 -4.24 -25.27
C PHE A 129 -1.00 -3.61 -25.43
N ALA A 130 -0.06 -4.32 -26.06
CA ALA A 130 1.26 -3.76 -26.40
C ALA A 130 1.15 -2.56 -27.35
N ALA A 131 0.30 -2.67 -28.38
CA ALA A 131 0.03 -1.57 -29.31
C ALA A 131 -0.63 -0.36 -28.64
N MET A 132 -1.57 -0.59 -27.70
CA MET A 132 -2.20 0.48 -26.91
C MET A 132 -1.19 1.23 -26.06
N ALA A 133 -0.23 0.53 -25.45
CA ALA A 133 0.78 1.14 -24.58
C ALA A 133 1.66 2.15 -25.33
N VAL A 134 2.01 1.87 -26.60
CA VAL A 134 2.86 2.75 -27.43
C VAL A 134 2.06 3.75 -28.27
N ALA A 135 0.74 3.64 -28.33
CA ALA A 135 -0.12 4.54 -29.10
C ALA A 135 -0.03 5.98 -28.61
N ARG A 136 0.25 6.92 -29.50
CA ARG A 136 0.47 8.34 -29.17
C ARG A 136 -0.81 9.14 -29.00
N SER A 137 -1.94 8.69 -29.55
CA SER A 137 -3.22 9.41 -29.50
C SER A 137 -4.33 8.61 -28.81
N THR A 138 -5.28 9.32 -28.23
CA THR A 138 -6.51 8.72 -27.66
C THR A 138 -7.35 8.07 -28.78
N ALA A 139 -7.38 8.64 -29.97
CA ALA A 139 -8.11 8.08 -31.12
C ALA A 139 -7.54 6.71 -31.55
N SER A 140 -6.20 6.57 -31.63
CA SER A 140 -5.56 5.30 -31.96
C SER A 140 -5.87 4.22 -30.90
N ARG A 141 -5.85 4.59 -29.60
CA ARG A 141 -6.22 3.65 -28.53
C ARG A 141 -7.69 3.25 -28.61
N SER A 142 -8.59 4.20 -28.89
CA SER A 142 -10.03 3.92 -29.04
C SER A 142 -10.25 2.91 -30.17
N ALA A 143 -9.61 3.10 -31.32
CA ALA A 143 -9.73 2.19 -32.47
C ALA A 143 -9.25 0.76 -32.13
N LEU A 144 -8.16 0.62 -31.36
CA LEU A 144 -7.65 -0.69 -30.90
C LEU A 144 -8.66 -1.38 -29.96
N VAL A 145 -9.23 -0.64 -29.01
CA VAL A 145 -10.28 -1.17 -28.10
C VAL A 145 -11.53 -1.56 -28.89
N GLU A 146 -11.99 -0.72 -29.81
CA GLU A 146 -13.14 -1.02 -30.67
C GLU A 146 -12.90 -2.27 -31.51
N GLY A 147 -11.67 -2.45 -32.02
CA GLY A 147 -11.28 -3.65 -32.77
C GLY A 147 -11.41 -4.92 -31.93
N LEU A 148 -10.97 -4.91 -30.68
CA LEU A 148 -11.16 -6.03 -29.75
C LEU A 148 -12.64 -6.27 -29.47
N LEU A 149 -13.40 -5.22 -29.14
CA LEU A 149 -14.81 -5.35 -28.76
C LEU A 149 -15.69 -5.86 -29.92
N ARG A 150 -15.37 -5.52 -31.19
CA ARG A 150 -16.08 -6.06 -32.35
C ARG A 150 -15.84 -7.54 -32.59
N ARG A 151 -14.68 -8.07 -32.17
CA ARG A 151 -14.34 -9.50 -32.21
C ARG A 151 -14.83 -10.28 -31.03
N ALA A 152 -15.09 -9.61 -29.91
CA ALA A 152 -15.45 -10.22 -28.63
C ALA A 152 -16.93 -10.61 -28.59
N THR A 153 -17.22 -11.73 -27.92
CA THR A 153 -18.57 -12.03 -27.41
C THR A 153 -18.91 -11.07 -26.26
N ALA A 154 -20.18 -10.96 -25.89
CA ALA A 154 -20.61 -10.11 -24.78
C ALA A 154 -19.90 -10.47 -23.45
N LEU A 155 -19.64 -11.77 -23.20
CA LEU A 155 -18.92 -12.23 -22.01
C LEU A 155 -17.43 -11.85 -22.08
N GLU A 156 -16.78 -12.05 -23.23
CA GLU A 156 -15.38 -11.62 -23.44
C GLU A 156 -15.24 -10.11 -23.30
N ALA A 157 -16.14 -9.31 -23.87
CA ALA A 157 -16.15 -7.86 -23.75
C ALA A 157 -16.27 -7.39 -22.29
N LYS A 158 -17.12 -8.08 -21.50
CA LYS A 158 -17.25 -7.85 -20.05
C LYS A 158 -15.89 -7.94 -19.36
N TYR A 159 -15.15 -9.01 -19.58
CA TYR A 159 -13.89 -9.27 -18.89
C TYR A 159 -12.70 -8.54 -19.52
N LEU A 160 -12.71 -8.25 -20.82
CA LEU A 160 -11.74 -7.35 -21.45
C LEU A 160 -11.78 -5.95 -20.82
N LEU A 161 -12.97 -5.38 -20.67
CA LEU A 161 -13.12 -4.06 -20.06
C LEU A 161 -12.74 -4.04 -18.58
N LYS A 162 -13.09 -5.09 -17.83
CA LYS A 162 -12.66 -5.24 -16.44
C LYS A 162 -11.14 -5.36 -16.32
N LEU A 163 -10.50 -6.12 -17.19
CA LEU A 163 -9.04 -6.26 -17.24
C LEU A 163 -8.37 -4.93 -17.58
N MET A 164 -8.89 -4.20 -18.59
CA MET A 164 -8.36 -2.88 -18.95
C MET A 164 -8.50 -1.84 -17.82
N LEU A 165 -9.52 -1.97 -16.98
CA LEU A 165 -9.72 -1.11 -15.79
C LEU A 165 -8.93 -1.59 -14.56
N GLY A 166 -8.33 -2.78 -14.61
CA GLY A 166 -7.60 -3.38 -13.48
C GLY A 166 -8.50 -3.88 -12.33
N ASP A 167 -9.81 -4.03 -12.57
CA ASP A 167 -10.79 -4.47 -11.55
C ASP A 167 -11.68 -5.61 -12.09
N MET A 168 -11.18 -6.83 -11.97
CA MET A 168 -11.89 -8.04 -12.46
C MET A 168 -13.16 -8.35 -11.67
N ARG A 169 -13.25 -7.98 -10.39
CA ARG A 169 -14.39 -8.26 -9.49
C ARG A 169 -14.80 -9.73 -9.40
N ILE A 170 -13.83 -10.62 -9.43
CA ILE A 170 -14.03 -12.07 -9.33
C ILE A 170 -13.72 -12.61 -7.93
N GLY A 171 -13.38 -11.73 -6.99
CA GLY A 171 -13.04 -12.10 -5.62
C GLY A 171 -11.82 -13.01 -5.53
N VAL A 172 -10.83 -12.82 -6.41
CA VAL A 172 -9.55 -13.54 -6.44
C VAL A 172 -8.44 -12.52 -6.19
N LYS A 173 -7.53 -12.87 -5.28
CA LYS A 173 -6.27 -12.18 -5.08
C LYS A 173 -5.16 -12.93 -5.80
N GLN A 174 -4.08 -12.27 -6.17
CA GLN A 174 -2.92 -12.88 -6.82
C GLN A 174 -2.40 -14.12 -6.07
N SER A 175 -2.40 -14.10 -4.73
CA SER A 175 -1.97 -15.23 -3.90
C SER A 175 -2.77 -16.53 -4.15
N LEU A 176 -4.03 -16.43 -4.58
CA LEU A 176 -4.81 -17.60 -4.95
C LEU A 176 -4.44 -18.12 -6.35
N VAL A 177 -4.06 -17.22 -7.26
CA VAL A 177 -3.55 -17.59 -8.59
C VAL A 177 -2.21 -18.30 -8.44
N GLU A 178 -1.31 -17.78 -7.59
CA GLU A 178 -0.01 -18.42 -7.27
C GLU A 178 -0.18 -19.83 -6.71
N GLU A 179 -1.13 -20.00 -5.80
CA GLU A 179 -1.49 -21.33 -5.25
C GLU A 179 -2.00 -22.26 -6.36
N ALA A 180 -2.88 -21.78 -7.23
CA ALA A 180 -3.40 -22.56 -8.34
C ALA A 180 -2.31 -22.95 -9.36
N ILE A 181 -1.33 -22.07 -9.62
CA ILE A 181 -0.15 -22.39 -10.45
C ILE A 181 0.63 -23.56 -9.86
N ALA A 182 0.90 -23.51 -8.53
CA ALA A 182 1.61 -24.59 -7.84
C ALA A 182 0.88 -25.94 -7.98
N PHE A 183 -0.44 -25.95 -7.76
CA PHE A 183 -1.24 -27.17 -7.93
C PHE A 183 -1.30 -27.63 -9.40
N ALA A 184 -1.40 -26.73 -10.35
CA ALA A 184 -1.44 -27.06 -11.77
C ALA A 184 -0.14 -27.72 -12.26
N ALA A 185 1.01 -27.21 -11.80
CA ALA A 185 2.33 -27.70 -12.18
C ALA A 185 2.89 -28.79 -11.26
N GLY A 186 2.19 -29.15 -10.16
CA GLY A 186 2.71 -30.07 -9.14
C GLY A 186 3.92 -29.52 -8.40
N ALA A 187 4.04 -28.20 -8.27
CA ALA A 187 5.15 -27.49 -7.65
C ALA A 187 4.83 -27.07 -6.19
N ASP A 188 5.86 -26.70 -5.44
CA ASP A 188 5.67 -26.10 -4.12
C ASP A 188 5.12 -24.67 -4.21
N VAL A 189 4.12 -24.35 -3.39
CA VAL A 189 3.48 -23.02 -3.36
C VAL A 189 4.50 -21.91 -2.95
N ALA A 190 5.38 -22.22 -1.99
CA ALA A 190 6.39 -21.25 -1.56
C ALA A 190 7.41 -20.96 -2.67
N ALA A 191 7.79 -21.98 -3.45
CA ALA A 191 8.69 -21.82 -4.60
C ALA A 191 8.06 -20.95 -5.70
N VAL A 192 6.76 -21.14 -6.01
CA VAL A 192 6.05 -20.28 -6.98
C VAL A 192 6.00 -18.84 -6.49
N ARG A 193 5.60 -18.62 -5.23
CA ARG A 193 5.57 -17.28 -4.62
C ARG A 193 6.93 -16.61 -4.63
N HIS A 194 7.97 -17.37 -4.34
CA HIS A 194 9.35 -16.87 -4.37
C HIS A 194 9.76 -16.42 -5.77
N ALA A 195 9.50 -17.23 -6.80
CA ALA A 195 9.80 -16.88 -8.18
C ALA A 195 9.03 -15.63 -8.65
N VAL A 196 7.72 -15.53 -8.34
CA VAL A 196 6.90 -14.33 -8.63
C VAL A 196 7.49 -13.10 -7.96
N MET A 197 7.90 -13.23 -6.71
CA MET A 197 8.49 -12.12 -5.95
C MET A 197 9.82 -11.65 -6.58
N LEU A 198 10.70 -12.59 -6.97
CA LEU A 198 12.00 -12.27 -7.55
C LEU A 198 11.89 -11.60 -8.91
N GLU A 199 11.05 -12.14 -9.78
CA GLU A 199 10.95 -11.69 -11.16
C GLU A 199 9.85 -10.65 -11.39
N ALA A 200 8.94 -10.45 -10.42
CA ALA A 200 7.74 -9.62 -10.54
C ALA A 200 6.94 -9.91 -11.83
N ASP A 201 6.93 -11.18 -12.22
CA ASP A 201 6.28 -11.67 -13.45
C ASP A 201 5.55 -12.99 -13.17
N LEU A 202 4.24 -12.88 -13.02
CA LEU A 202 3.37 -14.04 -12.78
C LEU A 202 3.36 -15.01 -13.98
N ALA A 203 3.43 -14.48 -15.23
CA ALA A 203 3.45 -15.30 -16.42
C ALA A 203 4.72 -16.13 -16.50
N ARG A 204 5.87 -15.53 -16.22
CA ARG A 204 7.14 -16.22 -16.20
C ARG A 204 7.22 -17.28 -15.09
N ALA A 205 6.62 -16.99 -13.94
CA ALA A 205 6.51 -17.97 -12.86
C ALA A 205 5.68 -19.19 -13.27
N VAL A 206 4.62 -19.02 -14.10
CA VAL A 206 3.87 -20.13 -14.70
C VAL A 206 4.77 -20.95 -15.61
N GLU A 207 5.50 -20.32 -16.53
CA GLU A 207 6.45 -20.99 -17.43
C GLU A 207 7.47 -21.82 -16.65
N ARG A 208 8.09 -21.21 -15.61
CA ARG A 208 9.05 -21.89 -14.74
C ARG A 208 8.45 -23.03 -13.95
N ALA A 209 7.22 -22.88 -13.47
CA ALA A 209 6.53 -23.92 -12.69
C ALA A 209 6.30 -25.18 -13.54
N PHE A 210 5.80 -25.02 -14.75
CA PHE A 210 5.59 -26.15 -15.66
C PHE A 210 6.90 -26.76 -16.20
N ALA A 211 7.95 -25.92 -16.36
CA ALA A 211 9.30 -26.38 -16.77
C ALA A 211 10.12 -26.97 -15.62
N GLY A 212 9.68 -26.87 -14.36
CA GLY A 212 10.45 -27.32 -13.21
C GLY A 212 11.69 -26.45 -12.87
N THR A 213 11.74 -25.19 -13.35
CA THR A 213 12.90 -24.28 -13.23
C THR A 213 12.65 -23.11 -12.26
N LEU A 214 11.73 -23.25 -11.30
CA LEU A 214 11.43 -22.21 -10.31
C LEU A 214 12.68 -21.76 -9.51
N GLY A 215 13.60 -22.67 -9.23
CA GLY A 215 14.86 -22.37 -8.54
C GLY A 215 15.85 -21.51 -9.34
N GLU A 216 15.61 -21.31 -10.64
CA GLU A 216 16.42 -20.45 -11.50
C GLU A 216 15.96 -18.99 -11.52
N ALA A 217 14.83 -18.68 -10.86
CA ALA A 217 14.36 -17.30 -10.72
C ALA A 217 15.44 -16.44 -10.05
N ARG A 218 15.69 -15.25 -10.59
CA ARG A 218 16.68 -14.29 -10.09
C ARG A 218 16.04 -12.95 -9.84
N MET A 219 16.58 -12.23 -8.85
CA MET A 219 16.18 -10.88 -8.56
C MET A 219 16.46 -9.97 -9.74
N THR A 220 15.47 -9.18 -10.14
CA THR A 220 15.61 -8.13 -11.12
C THR A 220 15.44 -6.78 -10.41
N LEU A 221 16.42 -5.88 -10.55
CA LEU A 221 16.31 -4.52 -10.01
C LEU A 221 15.21 -3.72 -10.74
N TYR A 222 14.82 -2.60 -10.18
CA TYR A 222 13.85 -1.64 -10.73
C TYR A 222 12.41 -2.15 -10.86
N HIS A 223 12.04 -3.12 -10.02
CA HIS A 223 10.64 -3.38 -9.69
C HIS A 223 10.51 -3.52 -8.16
N PRO A 224 9.50 -2.90 -7.57
CA PRO A 224 9.41 -2.84 -6.12
C PRO A 224 8.93 -4.15 -5.51
N LEU A 225 9.58 -4.57 -4.43
CA LEU A 225 9.10 -5.65 -3.59
C LEU A 225 7.88 -5.21 -2.76
N GLY A 226 7.06 -6.16 -2.33
CA GLY A 226 6.02 -5.87 -1.35
C GLY A 226 6.63 -5.38 -0.03
N PHE A 227 6.06 -4.33 0.56
CA PHE A 227 6.53 -3.84 1.86
C PHE A 227 6.04 -4.71 3.00
N MET A 228 6.93 -5.15 3.90
CA MET A 228 6.52 -5.79 5.15
C MET A 228 5.79 -4.79 6.05
N LEU A 229 4.68 -5.21 6.66
CA LEU A 229 3.79 -4.34 7.42
C LEU A 229 3.87 -4.67 8.91
N ALA A 230 3.83 -3.62 9.75
CA ALA A 230 3.79 -3.75 11.19
C ALA A 230 2.33 -3.87 11.71
N SER A 231 2.14 -4.70 12.73
CA SER A 231 0.90 -4.76 13.50
C SER A 231 0.84 -3.65 14.55
N PRO A 232 -0.31 -3.04 14.82
CA PRO A 232 -0.42 -2.07 15.89
C PRO A 232 -0.39 -2.76 17.26
N VAL A 233 0.16 -2.06 18.24
CA VAL A 233 0.04 -2.35 19.67
C VAL A 233 -0.34 -1.04 20.38
N GLU A 234 -1.11 -1.14 21.45
CA GLU A 234 -1.65 0.04 22.14
C GLU A 234 -0.81 0.41 23.36
N THR A 235 -0.17 -0.57 24.00
CA THR A 235 0.62 -0.35 25.20
C THR A 235 2.04 -0.92 25.08
N PRO A 236 3.01 -0.39 25.85
CA PRO A 236 4.36 -0.95 25.94
C PRO A 236 4.37 -2.39 26.45
N GLU A 237 3.47 -2.73 27.39
CA GLU A 237 3.34 -4.07 27.95
C GLU A 237 2.92 -5.08 26.88
N GLU A 238 1.95 -4.70 26.03
CA GLU A 238 1.57 -5.52 24.88
C GLU A 238 2.74 -5.72 23.93
N ALA A 239 3.53 -4.67 23.67
CA ALA A 239 4.72 -4.77 22.83
C ALA A 239 5.75 -5.75 23.43
N VAL A 240 6.00 -5.69 24.73
CA VAL A 240 6.91 -6.62 25.42
C VAL A 240 6.39 -8.06 25.31
N ALA A 241 5.11 -8.28 25.60
CA ALA A 241 4.49 -9.61 25.56
C ALA A 241 4.65 -10.27 24.15
N ARG A 242 4.57 -9.48 23.07
CA ARG A 242 4.76 -9.97 21.70
C ARG A 242 6.14 -10.59 21.43
N PHE A 243 7.18 -10.18 22.16
CA PHE A 243 8.56 -10.62 21.94
C PHE A 243 9.11 -11.52 23.05
N THR A 244 8.44 -11.62 24.21
CA THR A 244 8.85 -12.44 25.34
C THR A 244 8.03 -13.71 25.50
N GLU A 245 6.76 -13.69 25.11
CA GLU A 245 5.90 -14.86 25.18
C GLU A 245 6.05 -15.70 23.90
N PRO A 246 6.10 -17.05 24.03
CA PRO A 246 6.01 -17.89 22.84
C PRO A 246 4.66 -17.63 22.16
N PRO A 247 4.58 -17.67 20.83
CA PRO A 247 3.34 -17.43 20.11
C PRO A 247 2.24 -18.32 20.68
N PRO A 248 1.02 -17.80 20.93
CA PRO A 248 -0.05 -18.57 21.52
C PRO A 248 -0.26 -19.86 20.70
N LYS A 249 -0.17 -21.00 21.37
CA LYS A 249 -0.46 -22.29 20.73
C LYS A 249 -1.87 -22.20 20.18
N VAL A 250 -2.01 -22.26 18.88
CA VAL A 250 -3.32 -22.34 18.22
C VAL A 250 -4.02 -23.57 18.78
N VAL A 251 -4.95 -23.37 19.69
CA VAL A 251 -5.81 -24.42 20.20
C VAL A 251 -6.80 -24.70 19.10
N VAL A 252 -6.48 -25.66 18.24
CA VAL A 252 -7.45 -26.22 17.30
C VAL A 252 -8.59 -26.78 18.16
N PRO A 253 -9.81 -26.24 18.09
CA PRO A 253 -10.92 -26.77 18.88
C PRO A 253 -11.15 -28.22 18.47
N LYS A 254 -10.94 -29.15 19.39
CA LYS A 254 -11.33 -30.55 19.16
C LYS A 254 -12.85 -30.56 18.93
N VAL A 255 -13.27 -30.77 17.70
CA VAL A 255 -14.66 -30.93 17.31
C VAL A 255 -15.23 -32.08 18.12
N LYS A 256 -15.99 -31.75 19.17
CA LYS A 256 -16.82 -32.75 19.86
C LYS A 256 -17.91 -33.14 18.89
N LYS A 257 -17.85 -34.41 18.36
CA LYS A 257 -18.98 -35.05 17.69
C LYS A 257 -20.16 -35.08 18.65
N GLY A 258 -21.12 -34.17 18.47
CA GLY A 258 -22.29 -34.13 19.32
C GLY A 258 -23.41 -33.25 18.78
N ARG A 259 -24.43 -33.89 18.20
CA ARG A 259 -25.83 -33.50 18.01
C ARG A 259 -26.12 -32.33 17.05
N LYS A 260 -26.63 -32.74 15.89
CA LYS A 260 -27.33 -31.91 14.89
C LYS A 260 -28.40 -31.03 15.54
N LYS A 261 -28.25 -29.72 15.43
CA LYS A 261 -29.34 -28.75 15.39
C LYS A 261 -29.24 -27.99 14.08
N LYS A 262 -30.36 -27.94 13.36
CA LYS A 262 -30.53 -27.24 12.08
C LYS A 262 -30.31 -25.73 12.31
N GLY A 263 -29.23 -25.17 11.72
CA GLY A 263 -29.02 -23.75 11.43
C GLY A 263 -28.81 -23.64 9.93
N SER A 264 -29.11 -22.50 9.34
CA SER A 264 -29.02 -22.29 7.89
C SER A 264 -27.58 -22.32 7.40
N PRO A 265 -27.32 -22.63 6.12
CA PRO A 265 -25.94 -22.79 5.57
C PRO A 265 -25.10 -21.53 5.50
N GLU A 266 -25.67 -20.35 5.68
CA GLU A 266 -24.99 -19.06 5.46
C GLU A 266 -24.10 -18.61 6.63
N ASP A 267 -24.43 -19.01 7.87
CA ASP A 267 -23.68 -18.57 9.07
C ASP A 267 -22.37 -19.33 9.32
N LEU A 268 -22.15 -20.46 8.63
CA LEU A 268 -20.96 -21.31 8.82
C LEU A 268 -19.79 -20.94 7.89
N VAL A 269 -20.04 -20.21 6.79
CA VAL A 269 -19.05 -19.95 5.75
C VAL A 269 -18.16 -18.71 6.06
N ALA A 270 -18.65 -17.79 6.85
CA ALA A 270 -17.91 -16.54 7.17
C ALA A 270 -16.86 -16.74 8.27
N ALA A 271 -17.03 -17.69 9.16
CA ALA A 271 -16.11 -17.98 10.26
C ALA A 271 -14.88 -18.80 9.78
N ASP A 272 -15.10 -19.79 8.91
CA ASP A 272 -14.02 -20.66 8.39
C ASP A 272 -13.01 -19.91 7.51
N ALA A 273 -13.46 -18.92 6.73
CA ALA A 273 -12.57 -18.17 5.82
C ALA A 273 -11.60 -17.21 6.53
N ALA A 274 -11.92 -16.77 7.73
CA ALA A 274 -11.06 -15.91 8.54
C ALA A 274 -10.02 -16.71 9.35
N GLU A 275 -10.38 -17.92 9.79
CA GLU A 275 -9.50 -18.80 10.56
C GLU A 275 -8.47 -19.54 9.69
N GLU A 276 -8.83 -19.98 8.48
CA GLU A 276 -7.87 -20.62 7.57
C GLU A 276 -6.80 -19.64 7.03
N GLY A 277 -7.13 -18.36 6.84
CA GLY A 277 -6.17 -17.35 6.43
C GLY A 277 -5.09 -17.09 7.49
N LEU A 278 -5.46 -17.07 8.76
CA LEU A 278 -4.55 -16.87 9.89
C LEU A 278 -3.67 -18.11 10.16
N ALA A 279 -4.22 -19.32 9.99
CA ALA A 279 -3.47 -20.56 10.22
C ALA A 279 -2.39 -20.80 9.15
N GLN A 280 -2.66 -20.46 7.88
CA GLN A 280 -1.69 -20.59 6.79
C GLN A 280 -0.56 -19.54 6.86
N ASP A 281 -0.86 -18.35 7.35
CA ASP A 281 0.16 -17.32 7.55
C ASP A 281 1.15 -17.72 8.68
N VAL A 282 0.66 -18.40 9.73
CA VAL A 282 1.51 -18.92 10.83
C VAL A 282 2.33 -20.15 10.38
N GLU A 283 1.78 -21.04 9.53
CA GLU A 283 2.54 -22.18 9.00
C GLU A 283 3.62 -21.75 7.98
N ALA A 284 3.36 -20.74 7.17
CA ALA A 284 4.36 -20.18 6.25
C ALA A 284 5.49 -19.48 7.02
N GLU A 285 5.18 -18.78 8.10
CA GLU A 285 6.16 -18.16 9.00
C GLU A 285 7.02 -19.22 9.70
N ALA A 286 6.40 -20.33 10.16
CA ALA A 286 7.09 -21.44 10.78
C ALA A 286 7.93 -22.29 9.80
N ALA A 287 7.55 -22.35 8.53
CA ALA A 287 8.29 -23.05 7.49
C ALA A 287 9.53 -22.25 7.04
N LEU A 288 9.40 -20.92 6.88
CA LEU A 288 10.53 -20.04 6.61
C LEU A 288 11.53 -19.99 7.77
N ALA A 289 11.04 -20.01 9.02
CA ALA A 289 11.90 -20.10 10.20
C ALA A 289 12.63 -21.46 10.31
N ARG A 290 12.03 -22.56 9.81
CA ARG A 290 12.67 -23.88 9.79
C ARG A 290 13.71 -24.03 8.67
N ASN A 291 13.49 -23.41 7.51
CA ASN A 291 14.43 -23.46 6.39
C ASN A 291 15.65 -22.53 6.57
N SER A 292 15.54 -21.51 7.45
CA SER A 292 16.68 -20.67 7.83
C SER A 292 17.57 -21.29 8.92
N ALA A 293 17.09 -22.33 9.59
CA ALA A 293 17.88 -23.15 10.51
C ALA A 293 18.53 -24.30 9.71
N GLY A 294 19.51 -23.99 8.88
CA GLY A 294 20.42 -24.99 8.31
C GLY A 294 21.10 -25.75 9.44
N GLU A 295 21.22 -27.06 9.28
CA GLU A 295 21.80 -28.01 10.22
C GLU A 295 23.20 -27.54 10.72
N GLY A 296 23.18 -26.88 11.84
CA GLY A 296 24.34 -26.47 12.60
C GLY A 296 23.88 -26.00 13.94
N GLU A 297 23.93 -26.89 14.96
CA GLU A 297 23.64 -26.56 16.35
C GLU A 297 24.61 -25.47 16.85
N ALA A 298 24.25 -24.23 16.67
CA ALA A 298 24.72 -23.12 17.46
C ALA A 298 23.49 -22.37 17.97
N ASP A 299 23.22 -22.52 19.24
CA ASP A 299 22.14 -21.81 19.95
C ASP A 299 22.28 -20.28 19.72
N PRO A 300 21.40 -19.64 18.96
CA PRO A 300 21.50 -18.19 18.71
C PRO A 300 21.33 -17.36 19.97
N SER A 301 20.86 -17.99 21.07
CA SER A 301 20.77 -17.37 22.38
C SER A 301 22.11 -17.21 23.08
N ALA A 302 23.15 -17.93 22.66
CA ALA A 302 24.48 -17.87 23.31
C ALA A 302 25.21 -16.55 23.02
N ALA A 303 25.06 -15.99 21.80
CA ALA A 303 25.67 -14.70 21.44
C ALA A 303 25.00 -13.48 22.08
N LEU A 304 23.82 -13.65 22.69
CA LEU A 304 23.05 -12.57 23.32
C LEU A 304 23.16 -12.61 24.88
N ARG A 305 23.91 -13.57 25.45
CA ARG A 305 23.93 -13.81 26.91
C ARG A 305 25.07 -13.09 27.66
N ASP A 306 26.00 -12.44 26.99
CA ASP A 306 27.25 -12.05 27.65
C ASP A 306 27.30 -10.69 28.35
N ASP A 307 26.22 -9.88 28.38
CA ASP A 307 26.31 -8.57 29.05
C ASP A 307 25.27 -8.25 30.14
N ASN A 308 24.44 -9.22 30.59
CA ASN A 308 23.45 -8.90 31.63
C ASN A 308 23.22 -9.99 32.68
N SER A 309 24.28 -10.61 33.21
CA SER A 309 24.16 -11.71 34.18
C SER A 309 24.00 -11.30 35.65
N ASN A 310 23.56 -10.06 35.94
CA ASN A 310 23.49 -9.66 37.37
C ASN A 310 22.36 -8.68 37.76
N LEU A 311 21.16 -8.87 37.28
CA LEU A 311 19.96 -8.26 37.92
C LEU A 311 18.77 -9.18 37.64
N GLY A 312 18.01 -9.57 38.67
CA GLY A 312 16.85 -10.45 38.58
C GLY A 312 15.66 -9.76 37.88
N GLY A 313 15.87 -9.48 36.56
CA GLY A 313 14.93 -8.84 35.68
C GLY A 313 14.29 -9.82 34.72
N SER A 314 13.14 -9.46 34.19
CA SER A 314 12.45 -10.15 33.09
C SER A 314 13.39 -10.48 31.93
N PRO A 315 13.16 -11.58 31.18
CA PRO A 315 14.00 -11.92 30.03
C PRO A 315 14.08 -10.75 29.05
N PRO A 316 15.27 -10.48 28.46
CA PRO A 316 15.45 -9.34 27.57
C PRO A 316 14.51 -9.44 26.35
N VAL A 317 13.94 -8.32 25.96
CA VAL A 317 13.14 -8.23 24.73
C VAL A 317 14.06 -8.43 23.52
N LEU A 318 13.84 -9.50 22.77
CA LEU A 318 14.63 -9.82 21.57
C LEU A 318 14.15 -9.00 20.35
N ALA A 319 14.12 -7.68 20.49
CA ALA A 319 13.68 -6.77 19.43
C ALA A 319 14.58 -5.53 19.34
N PHE A 320 14.66 -4.99 18.11
CA PHE A 320 15.17 -3.65 17.88
C PHE A 320 14.03 -2.64 18.01
N LEU A 321 14.26 -1.56 18.73
CA LEU A 321 13.37 -0.42 18.79
C LEU A 321 13.95 0.72 17.94
N GLU A 322 13.11 1.32 17.12
CA GLU A 322 13.42 2.43 16.23
C GLU A 322 12.35 3.52 16.35
N ASP A 323 12.70 4.75 16.01
CA ASP A 323 11.69 5.80 15.85
C ASP A 323 10.74 5.45 14.71
N LYS A 324 9.45 5.64 14.93
CA LYS A 324 8.46 5.59 13.87
C LYS A 324 8.39 6.97 13.21
N TYR A 325 9.17 7.11 12.16
CA TYR A 325 9.22 8.36 11.40
C TYR A 325 7.86 8.71 10.79
N ASP A 326 7.57 10.00 10.70
CA ASP A 326 6.43 10.54 9.96
C ASP A 326 6.90 11.06 8.60
N GLY A 327 7.15 10.16 7.67
CA GLY A 327 7.68 10.44 6.36
C GLY A 327 6.93 9.70 5.25
N MET A 328 7.64 9.38 4.18
CA MET A 328 7.14 8.56 3.08
C MET A 328 7.99 7.30 2.97
N ARG A 329 7.42 6.16 3.35
CA ARG A 329 8.10 4.87 3.19
C ARG A 329 8.39 4.60 1.73
N ALA A 330 9.63 4.24 1.43
CA ALA A 330 10.09 3.99 0.08
C ALA A 330 11.13 2.87 0.01
N GLN A 331 11.22 2.25 -1.17
CA GLN A 331 12.35 1.41 -1.55
C GLN A 331 13.23 2.16 -2.55
N VAL A 332 14.53 2.13 -2.32
CA VAL A 332 15.53 2.64 -3.26
C VAL A 332 16.23 1.46 -3.93
N HIS A 333 16.24 1.47 -5.27
CA HIS A 333 16.95 0.52 -6.12
C HIS A 333 18.04 1.26 -6.88
N CYS A 334 19.29 0.81 -6.76
CA CYS A 334 20.44 1.44 -7.42
C CYS A 334 21.58 0.43 -7.65
N GLY A 335 22.63 0.87 -8.35
CA GLY A 335 23.89 0.14 -8.48
C GLY A 335 23.89 -1.00 -9.49
N ASP A 336 22.97 -1.02 -10.46
CA ASP A 336 22.95 -2.02 -11.53
C ASP A 336 24.10 -1.80 -12.50
N ALA A 337 25.03 -2.76 -12.59
CA ALA A 337 26.15 -2.69 -13.52
C ALA A 337 25.73 -2.64 -15.00
N LEU A 338 24.54 -3.15 -15.34
CA LEU A 338 23.98 -3.11 -16.68
C LEU A 338 23.35 -1.75 -17.02
N GLN A 339 23.03 -0.97 -16.00
CA GLN A 339 22.40 0.35 -16.11
C GLN A 339 23.06 1.34 -15.12
N PRO A 340 24.35 1.66 -15.31
CA PRO A 340 25.11 2.50 -14.39
C PRO A 340 24.43 3.85 -14.16
N GLY A 341 24.38 4.28 -12.90
CA GLY A 341 23.76 5.54 -12.51
C GLY A 341 22.24 5.56 -12.50
N ARG A 342 21.57 4.48 -12.91
CA ARG A 342 20.13 4.37 -12.78
C ARG A 342 19.73 4.20 -11.33
N VAL A 343 18.76 5.00 -10.89
CA VAL A 343 18.10 4.92 -9.59
C VAL A 343 16.60 4.83 -9.80
N ALA A 344 15.92 4.05 -8.98
CA ALA A 344 14.46 4.08 -8.91
C ALA A 344 14.01 4.09 -7.45
N ILE A 345 13.06 4.97 -7.14
CA ILE A 345 12.49 5.14 -5.81
C ILE A 345 11.01 4.81 -5.87
N TYR A 346 10.59 3.82 -5.11
CA TYR A 346 9.21 3.34 -5.12
C TYR A 346 8.49 3.65 -3.82
N SER A 347 7.28 4.21 -3.92
CA SER A 347 6.41 4.47 -2.79
C SER A 347 5.85 3.17 -2.18
N ARG A 348 5.20 3.28 -1.00
CA ARG A 348 4.50 2.15 -0.36
C ARG A 348 3.47 1.47 -1.28
N ASN A 349 2.87 2.21 -2.22
CA ASN A 349 1.95 1.67 -3.22
C ASN A 349 2.66 1.09 -4.45
N ARG A 350 3.99 1.00 -4.40
CA ARG A 350 4.86 0.53 -5.49
C ARG A 350 4.83 1.43 -6.74
N GLU A 351 4.50 2.71 -6.57
CA GLU A 351 4.55 3.70 -7.63
C GLU A 351 5.96 4.31 -7.71
N ASP A 352 6.47 4.50 -8.91
CA ASP A 352 7.74 5.20 -9.14
C ASP A 352 7.57 6.70 -8.82
N ILE A 353 8.29 7.14 -7.80
CA ILE A 353 8.30 8.50 -7.30
C ILE A 353 9.67 9.19 -7.43
N THR A 354 10.59 8.59 -8.18
CA THR A 354 11.97 9.07 -8.38
C THR A 354 11.99 10.56 -8.74
N HIS A 355 11.17 10.97 -9.70
CA HIS A 355 11.05 12.35 -10.16
C HIS A 355 10.64 13.38 -9.07
N SER A 356 10.07 12.92 -7.96
CA SER A 356 9.69 13.77 -6.82
C SER A 356 10.86 14.02 -5.86
N PHE A 357 11.97 13.30 -6.02
CA PHE A 357 13.15 13.35 -5.16
C PHE A 357 14.45 13.38 -5.97
N PRO A 358 14.64 14.37 -6.86
CA PRO A 358 15.80 14.41 -7.76
C PRO A 358 17.14 14.44 -7.03
N GLU A 359 17.22 15.03 -5.82
CA GLU A 359 18.44 15.02 -5.01
C GLU A 359 18.81 13.63 -4.47
N LEU A 360 17.82 12.74 -4.26
CA LEU A 360 18.09 11.37 -3.90
C LEU A 360 18.49 10.54 -5.14
N GLU A 361 17.86 10.78 -6.29
CA GLU A 361 18.25 10.19 -7.56
C GLU A 361 19.70 10.54 -7.89
N GLU A 362 20.05 11.83 -7.85
CA GLU A 362 21.40 12.33 -8.06
C GLU A 362 22.40 11.66 -7.09
N ALA A 363 22.09 11.63 -5.79
CA ALA A 363 22.98 11.11 -4.77
C ALA A 363 23.20 9.60 -4.90
N PHE A 364 22.15 8.80 -5.08
CA PHE A 364 22.25 7.36 -5.21
C PHE A 364 22.79 6.88 -6.56
N SER A 365 22.87 7.77 -7.58
CA SER A 365 23.45 7.43 -8.89
C SER A 365 24.94 7.09 -8.83
N GLU A 366 25.62 7.51 -7.75
CA GLU A 366 27.03 7.21 -7.50
C GLU A 366 27.29 5.80 -6.94
N VAL A 367 26.23 5.09 -6.55
CA VAL A 367 26.33 3.75 -6.00
C VAL A 367 26.54 2.75 -7.15
N ASP A 368 27.64 1.97 -7.08
CA ASP A 368 28.01 0.97 -8.09
C ASP A 368 27.80 -0.49 -7.62
N GLU A 369 27.21 -0.67 -6.44
CA GLU A 369 26.83 -1.97 -5.86
C GLU A 369 25.32 -2.15 -5.97
N PRO A 370 24.80 -3.27 -6.54
CA PRO A 370 23.37 -3.53 -6.63
C PRO A 370 22.72 -3.56 -5.26
N LEU A 371 21.80 -2.60 -4.97
CA LEU A 371 21.12 -2.48 -3.69
C LEU A 371 19.60 -2.35 -3.85
N ILE A 372 18.86 -3.00 -2.95
CA ILE A 372 17.47 -2.69 -2.64
C ILE A 372 17.37 -2.37 -1.15
N LEU A 373 17.05 -1.12 -0.86
CA LEU A 373 16.95 -0.57 0.48
C LEU A 373 15.47 -0.31 0.82
N ASP A 374 15.05 -0.61 2.05
CA ASP A 374 13.76 -0.20 2.61
C ASP A 374 13.99 0.88 3.66
N GLY A 375 13.28 1.99 3.54
CA GLY A 375 13.51 3.15 4.40
C GLY A 375 12.35 4.13 4.37
N GLU A 376 12.61 5.29 4.96
CA GLU A 376 11.67 6.42 5.00
C GLU A 376 12.33 7.64 4.33
N ILE A 377 11.64 8.28 3.40
CA ILE A 377 12.04 9.59 2.88
C ILE A 377 11.51 10.66 3.83
N LEU A 378 12.41 11.50 4.32
CA LEU A 378 12.12 12.56 5.26
C LEU A 378 12.51 13.92 4.66
N GLY A 379 11.71 14.95 4.93
CA GLY A 379 12.22 16.32 4.88
C GLY A 379 13.24 16.51 6.01
N TRP A 380 14.34 17.20 5.74
CA TRP A 380 15.45 17.24 6.69
C TRP A 380 15.91 18.67 6.97
N ASP A 381 16.05 19.01 8.25
CA ASP A 381 16.66 20.26 8.70
C ASP A 381 18.11 20.02 9.12
N TYR A 382 19.05 20.51 8.32
CA TYR A 382 20.49 20.45 8.60
C TYR A 382 20.97 21.57 9.54
N GLY A 383 20.12 22.55 9.85
CA GLY A 383 20.46 23.71 10.67
C GLY A 383 20.45 23.46 12.18
N VAL A 384 19.92 22.32 12.63
CA VAL A 384 19.88 21.97 14.05
C VAL A 384 21.24 21.40 14.45
N GLY A 385 21.98 22.10 15.30
CA GLY A 385 23.26 21.64 15.84
C GLY A 385 23.16 20.32 16.59
N ILE A 386 24.33 19.69 16.82
CA ILE A 386 24.48 18.38 17.47
C ILE A 386 23.85 18.41 18.88
N GLY A 387 22.53 18.12 18.95
CA GLY A 387 21.79 17.88 20.18
C GLY A 387 21.57 16.39 20.39
N HIS A 388 21.19 15.98 21.60
CA HIS A 388 20.84 14.59 21.89
C HIS A 388 19.74 14.10 20.93
N GLY A 389 20.09 13.18 20.02
CA GLY A 389 19.19 12.55 19.06
C GLY A 389 19.33 13.04 17.61
N ALA A 390 20.23 13.96 17.29
CA ALA A 390 20.50 14.35 15.90
C ALA A 390 21.25 13.24 15.15
N VAL A 391 20.67 12.74 14.08
CA VAL A 391 21.27 11.75 13.16
C VAL A 391 21.77 12.49 11.93
N GLY A 392 23.00 12.24 11.47
CA GLY A 392 23.54 12.88 10.28
C GLY A 392 23.58 14.42 10.35
N GLY A 393 23.71 14.99 11.56
CA GLY A 393 23.83 16.44 11.75
C GLY A 393 22.55 17.24 11.55
N GLY A 394 21.37 16.63 11.75
CA GLY A 394 20.09 17.32 11.59
C GLY A 394 18.91 16.57 12.22
N GLN A 395 17.69 17.02 11.90
CA GLN A 395 16.45 16.38 12.36
C GLN A 395 15.37 16.36 11.27
N ALA A 396 14.40 15.42 11.43
CA ALA A 396 13.28 15.33 10.51
C ALA A 396 12.37 16.56 10.61
N LEU A 397 11.97 17.10 9.46
CA LEU A 397 10.92 18.09 9.35
C LEU A 397 9.55 17.43 9.53
N PRO A 398 8.55 18.13 10.08
CA PRO A 398 7.19 17.63 10.16
C PRO A 398 6.65 17.21 8.78
N PHE A 399 5.87 16.12 8.74
CA PHE A 399 5.30 15.61 7.48
C PHE A 399 4.48 16.65 6.71
N ALA A 400 3.80 17.56 7.40
CA ALA A 400 3.04 18.64 6.77
C ALA A 400 3.91 19.54 5.87
N VAL A 401 5.19 19.74 6.26
CA VAL A 401 6.17 20.47 5.45
C VAL A 401 6.60 19.62 4.26
N MET A 402 6.96 18.36 4.49
CA MET A 402 7.33 17.38 3.46
C MET A 402 6.19 17.16 2.45
N GLY A 403 4.93 17.18 2.90
CA GLY A 403 3.74 17.01 2.08
C GLY A 403 3.63 17.99 0.90
N GLN A 404 4.29 19.17 0.99
CA GLN A 404 4.34 20.15 -0.09
C GLN A 404 5.09 19.64 -1.34
N ARG A 405 5.91 18.60 -1.21
CA ARG A 405 6.66 17.97 -2.32
C ARG A 405 5.91 16.80 -2.96
N ILE A 406 5.05 16.12 -2.19
CA ILE A 406 4.41 14.87 -2.60
C ILE A 406 3.50 15.09 -3.81
N GLY A 407 3.63 14.20 -4.82
CA GLY A 407 2.82 14.23 -6.03
C GLY A 407 3.22 15.29 -7.07
N ARG A 408 4.29 16.07 -6.84
CA ARG A 408 4.79 17.00 -7.83
C ARG A 408 5.61 16.24 -8.87
N LYS A 409 5.28 16.43 -10.15
CA LYS A 409 6.06 15.87 -11.26
C LYS A 409 7.37 16.61 -11.52
N ILE A 410 7.46 17.85 -11.08
CA ILE A 410 8.66 18.70 -11.18
C ILE A 410 8.84 19.38 -9.84
N VAL A 411 10.01 19.21 -9.24
CA VAL A 411 10.41 19.84 -7.98
C VAL A 411 11.36 20.98 -8.32
N SER A 412 10.98 22.24 -7.98
CA SER A 412 11.83 23.38 -8.23
C SER A 412 13.05 23.40 -7.31
N ASN A 413 14.13 24.04 -7.75
CA ASN A 413 15.34 24.20 -6.95
C ASN A 413 15.08 24.92 -5.61
N GLU A 414 14.18 25.89 -5.59
CA GLU A 414 13.75 26.59 -4.38
C GLU A 414 13.10 25.62 -3.38
N LEU A 415 12.27 24.69 -3.88
CA LEU A 415 11.62 23.71 -3.03
C LEU A 415 12.61 22.65 -2.51
N ARG A 416 13.59 22.23 -3.34
CA ARG A 416 14.70 21.34 -2.91
C ARG A 416 15.52 21.95 -1.79
N THR A 417 15.84 23.25 -1.90
CA THR A 417 16.61 24.00 -0.89
C THR A 417 15.81 24.19 0.40
N ARG A 418 14.51 24.54 0.28
CA ARG A 418 13.67 24.82 1.44
C ARG A 418 13.27 23.56 2.21
N ILE A 419 13.07 22.46 1.51
CA ILE A 419 12.65 21.16 2.09
C ILE A 419 13.58 20.08 1.51
N PRO A 420 14.84 20.02 1.97
CA PRO A 420 15.75 18.98 1.52
C PRO A 420 15.24 17.60 1.90
N ALA A 421 15.43 16.60 1.05
CA ALA A 421 15.05 15.22 1.33
C ALA A 421 16.28 14.37 1.69
N VAL A 422 16.10 13.46 2.64
CA VAL A 422 17.04 12.37 2.97
C VAL A 422 16.33 11.04 2.93
N PHE A 423 17.09 9.96 2.71
CA PHE A 423 16.62 8.60 2.82
C PHE A 423 17.16 7.96 4.10
N MET A 424 16.26 7.68 5.05
CA MET A 424 16.55 7.04 6.33
C MET A 424 16.33 5.53 6.17
N ALA A 425 17.40 4.78 5.95
CA ALA A 425 17.34 3.34 5.76
C ALA A 425 17.16 2.60 7.09
N PHE A 426 16.30 1.60 7.11
CA PHE A 426 16.09 0.73 8.26
C PHE A 426 16.11 -0.77 7.93
N ASP A 427 16.13 -1.16 6.65
CA ASP A 427 16.33 -2.54 6.22
C ASP A 427 17.05 -2.63 4.87
N LEU A 428 17.73 -3.74 4.64
CA LEU A 428 18.45 -4.07 3.40
C LEU A 428 17.90 -5.38 2.85
N LEU A 429 17.33 -5.33 1.65
CA LEU A 429 16.60 -6.45 1.06
C LEU A 429 17.41 -7.23 0.03
N TYR A 430 18.33 -6.53 -0.64
CA TYR A 430 19.24 -7.09 -1.64
C TYR A 430 20.56 -6.33 -1.65
N ALA A 431 21.68 -7.02 -1.73
CA ALA A 431 23.00 -6.43 -1.82
C ALA A 431 23.92 -7.31 -2.67
N GLY A 432 24.62 -6.70 -3.62
CA GLY A 432 25.46 -7.42 -4.57
C GLY A 432 24.59 -8.35 -5.43
N GLU A 433 24.75 -9.65 -5.25
CA GLU A 433 23.96 -10.69 -5.94
C GLU A 433 23.10 -11.52 -4.98
N GLU A 434 23.02 -11.09 -3.70
CA GLU A 434 22.36 -11.87 -2.65
C GLU A 434 21.02 -11.26 -2.23
N LEU A 435 19.99 -12.11 -2.22
CA LEU A 435 18.67 -11.78 -1.64
C LEU A 435 18.71 -12.00 -0.13
N LEU A 436 18.46 -10.94 0.66
CA LEU A 436 18.62 -10.96 2.11
C LEU A 436 17.32 -11.21 2.86
N LEU A 437 16.19 -11.27 2.18
CA LEU A 437 14.86 -11.42 2.80
C LEU A 437 14.75 -12.59 3.79
N PRO A 438 15.34 -13.79 3.53
CA PRO A 438 15.24 -14.93 4.43
C PRO A 438 16.09 -14.77 5.69
N LEU A 439 17.10 -13.88 5.67
CA LEU A 439 18.05 -13.72 6.76
C LEU A 439 17.38 -13.06 7.98
N PRO A 440 17.86 -13.35 9.21
CA PRO A 440 17.45 -12.64 10.42
C PRO A 440 17.68 -11.13 10.29
N LEU A 441 16.79 -10.32 10.89
CA LEU A 441 16.95 -8.86 10.90
C LEU A 441 18.31 -8.41 11.46
N THR A 442 18.84 -9.11 12.46
CA THR A 442 20.19 -8.86 13.00
C THR A 442 21.26 -8.89 11.92
N GLU A 443 21.24 -9.89 11.04
CA GLU A 443 22.20 -10.03 9.96
C GLU A 443 21.98 -8.98 8.88
N ARG A 444 20.73 -8.77 8.46
CA ARG A 444 20.39 -7.71 7.49
C ARG A 444 20.81 -6.33 8.01
N ARG A 445 20.64 -6.09 9.31
CA ARG A 445 21.04 -4.84 9.97
C ARG A 445 22.55 -4.64 9.94
N THR A 446 23.34 -5.66 10.31
CA THR A 446 24.81 -5.59 10.24
C THR A 446 25.29 -5.28 8.82
N ARG A 447 24.68 -5.91 7.82
CA ARG A 447 25.00 -5.63 6.41
C ARG A 447 24.56 -4.23 5.99
N LEU A 448 23.41 -3.76 6.45
CA LEU A 448 22.95 -2.39 6.21
C LEU A 448 23.92 -1.36 6.80
N GLU A 449 24.39 -1.57 8.02
CA GLU A 449 25.38 -0.70 8.67
C GLU A 449 26.67 -0.63 7.86
N ALA A 450 27.16 -1.75 7.37
CA ALA A 450 28.35 -1.80 6.51
C ALA A 450 28.12 -1.09 5.16
N VAL A 451 26.94 -1.22 4.56
CA VAL A 451 26.56 -0.51 3.32
C VAL A 451 26.49 1.00 3.57
N VAL A 452 25.81 1.43 4.64
CA VAL A 452 25.70 2.86 4.97
C VAL A 452 27.10 3.44 5.25
N GLU A 453 27.94 2.77 6.03
CA GLU A 453 29.32 3.26 6.32
C GLU A 453 30.14 3.42 5.05
N ARG A 454 29.99 2.51 4.07
CA ARG A 454 30.69 2.55 2.78
C ARG A 454 30.24 3.69 1.89
N TRP A 455 28.93 3.95 1.85
CA TRP A 455 28.31 4.80 0.83
C TRP A 455 27.87 6.18 1.31
N ARG A 456 27.59 6.39 2.62
CA ARG A 456 26.99 7.63 3.13
C ARG A 456 27.76 8.90 2.74
N SER A 457 29.10 8.82 2.73
CA SER A 457 29.97 9.96 2.36
C SER A 457 30.01 10.22 0.84
N ARG A 458 29.50 9.30 0.02
CA ARG A 458 29.43 9.38 -1.45
C ARG A 458 27.99 9.66 -1.93
N VAL A 459 26.98 9.21 -1.18
CA VAL A 459 25.55 9.50 -1.45
C VAL A 459 25.21 10.89 -0.92
N VAL A 460 25.71 11.89 -1.62
CA VAL A 460 25.62 13.30 -1.25
C VAL A 460 25.07 14.13 -2.40
N SER A 461 24.43 15.22 -2.08
CA SER A 461 24.05 16.24 -3.06
C SER A 461 24.11 17.64 -2.43
N PRO A 462 24.29 18.70 -3.22
CA PRO A 462 24.31 20.06 -2.70
C PRO A 462 22.99 20.42 -2.01
N LEU A 463 23.06 21.18 -0.93
CA LEU A 463 21.88 21.67 -0.23
C LEU A 463 21.16 22.74 -1.05
N THR A 464 21.95 23.68 -1.64
CA THR A 464 21.44 24.77 -2.47
C THR A 464 21.69 24.48 -3.95
N VAL A 465 20.66 24.50 -4.76
CA VAL A 465 20.80 24.36 -6.21
C VAL A 465 20.91 25.76 -6.82
N HIS A 466 22.12 26.16 -7.17
CA HIS A 466 22.34 27.42 -7.83
C HIS A 466 21.79 27.41 -9.26
N VAL A 467 20.72 28.16 -9.48
CA VAL A 467 20.28 28.47 -10.86
C VAL A 467 21.30 29.42 -11.43
N ALA A 468 22.06 28.99 -12.42
CA ALA A 468 22.93 29.91 -13.17
C ALA A 468 22.05 31.02 -13.78
N ARG A 469 21.91 32.14 -13.04
CA ARG A 469 21.39 33.38 -13.62
C ARG A 469 22.38 33.76 -14.70
N LYS A 470 21.96 33.93 -15.95
CA LYS A 470 22.71 34.59 -16.98
C LYS A 470 23.07 36.00 -16.40
N ALA A 471 24.28 36.10 -15.86
CA ALA A 471 24.77 37.35 -15.32
C ALA A 471 24.90 38.33 -16.46
N PRO A 472 24.43 39.60 -16.33
CA PRO A 472 24.92 40.66 -17.16
C PRO A 472 26.43 40.83 -16.87
N GLN A 473 27.22 40.94 -17.94
CA GLN A 473 28.65 41.25 -17.84
C GLN A 473 28.87 42.45 -16.93
N GLN A 474 29.39 42.20 -15.73
CA GLN A 474 30.19 43.08 -14.90
C GLN A 474 30.18 42.59 -13.43
N GLN A 475 31.10 41.72 -13.11
CA GLN A 475 31.69 41.69 -11.76
C GLN A 475 33.13 41.19 -11.87
N LEU A 476 34.02 42.11 -11.92
CA LEU A 476 35.48 41.94 -11.95
C LEU A 476 36.05 42.06 -10.54
N PHE A 477 35.49 41.37 -9.58
CA PHE A 477 36.11 41.15 -8.25
C PHE A 477 35.51 39.88 -7.68
N GLY A 478 36.37 38.94 -7.33
CA GLY A 478 35.99 37.67 -6.75
C GLY A 478 35.16 37.85 -5.48
N SER A 479 33.92 37.45 -5.51
CA SER A 479 33.23 37.00 -4.32
C SER A 479 33.56 35.52 -4.20
N ASP A 480 34.12 35.08 -3.10
CA ASP A 480 34.17 33.69 -2.69
C ASP A 480 32.76 33.16 -2.77
N ILE A 481 32.47 32.44 -3.86
CA ILE A 481 31.29 31.60 -3.93
C ILE A 481 31.61 30.49 -2.92
N ALA A 482 31.03 30.57 -1.73
CA ALA A 482 31.08 29.48 -0.79
C ALA A 482 30.66 28.23 -1.58
N GLU A 483 31.58 27.27 -1.76
CA GLU A 483 31.26 25.98 -2.33
C GLU A 483 30.15 25.41 -1.45
N ASP A 484 28.98 25.19 -2.04
CA ASP A 484 27.82 24.67 -1.32
C ASP A 484 28.18 23.27 -0.85
N GLU A 485 28.41 23.11 0.45
CA GLU A 485 28.88 21.88 1.05
C GLU A 485 27.89 20.76 0.75
N ALA A 486 28.35 19.71 0.07
CA ALA A 486 27.54 18.55 -0.23
C ALA A 486 27.08 17.87 1.08
N LYS A 487 25.78 17.62 1.20
CA LYS A 487 25.17 17.03 2.40
C LYS A 487 24.84 15.57 2.17
N GLU A 488 25.03 14.75 3.22
CA GLU A 488 24.67 13.34 3.21
C GLU A 488 23.15 13.18 3.00
N ARG A 489 22.78 12.29 2.10
CA ARG A 489 21.39 11.97 1.77
C ARG A 489 20.99 10.54 2.19
N PHE A 490 21.96 9.73 2.59
CA PHE A 490 21.80 8.36 3.01
C PHE A 490 22.09 8.23 4.49
N LEU A 491 21.04 8.08 5.29
CA LEU A 491 21.12 7.99 6.75
C LEU A 491 20.67 6.62 7.22
N LEU A 492 21.22 6.18 8.35
CA LEU A 492 20.84 4.95 9.01
C LEU A 492 19.88 5.24 10.16
N SER A 493 18.72 4.57 10.19
CA SER A 493 17.80 4.66 11.32
C SER A 493 18.48 4.14 12.59
N PRO A 494 18.59 4.95 13.65
CA PRO A 494 19.13 4.48 14.92
C PRO A 494 18.26 3.36 15.50
N THR A 495 18.93 2.37 16.08
CA THR A 495 18.27 1.28 16.79
C THR A 495 18.74 1.21 18.21
N GLN A 496 17.85 0.83 19.12
CA GLN A 496 18.21 0.52 20.51
C GLN A 496 17.57 -0.79 20.94
N ARG A 497 18.23 -1.48 21.88
CA ARG A 497 17.64 -2.62 22.59
C ARG A 497 16.86 -2.10 23.78
N VAL A 498 15.69 -2.66 24.00
CA VAL A 498 14.86 -2.32 25.15
C VAL A 498 14.68 -3.53 26.05
N ALA A 499 14.68 -3.28 27.36
CA ALA A 499 14.60 -4.34 28.35
C ALA A 499 13.17 -4.58 28.85
N ASP A 500 12.33 -3.54 28.89
CA ASP A 500 11.03 -3.57 29.53
C ASP A 500 10.07 -2.51 28.95
N ALA A 501 8.86 -2.49 29.49
CA ALA A 501 7.81 -1.57 29.06
C ALA A 501 8.13 -0.10 29.40
N GLU A 502 8.84 0.16 30.50
CA GLU A 502 9.21 1.52 30.91
C GLU A 502 10.20 2.14 29.93
N ALA A 503 11.21 1.35 29.48
CA ALA A 503 12.16 1.78 28.45
C ALA A 503 11.47 2.06 27.12
N ILE A 504 10.47 1.25 26.73
CA ILE A 504 9.66 1.49 25.52
C ILE A 504 8.85 2.77 25.67
N ASP A 505 8.25 3.03 26.83
CA ASP A 505 7.47 4.25 27.09
C ASP A 505 8.34 5.51 27.06
N LEU A 506 9.54 5.44 27.61
CA LEU A 506 10.51 6.53 27.54
C LEU A 506 10.92 6.80 26.09
N ALA A 507 11.29 5.76 25.35
CA ALA A 507 11.65 5.87 23.93
C ALA A 507 10.49 6.42 23.08
N TYR A 508 9.25 6.05 23.41
CA TYR A 508 8.06 6.61 22.76
C TYR A 508 7.95 8.13 22.99
N ARG A 509 8.13 8.60 24.24
CA ARG A 509 8.10 10.02 24.57
C ARG A 509 9.21 10.79 23.87
N ASP A 510 10.42 10.21 23.84
CA ASP A 510 11.59 10.80 23.16
C ASP A 510 11.38 10.89 21.64
N ALA A 511 10.81 9.83 21.01
CA ALA A 511 10.45 9.84 19.60
C ALA A 511 9.42 10.93 19.29
N ARG A 512 8.41 11.09 20.17
CA ARG A 512 7.40 12.17 20.04
C ARG A 512 8.01 13.57 20.21
N ALA A 513 8.98 13.73 21.10
CA ALA A 513 9.71 15.00 21.28
C ALA A 513 10.54 15.38 20.04
N ARG A 514 10.96 14.37 19.24
CA ARG A 514 11.62 14.55 17.94
C ARG A 514 10.64 14.66 16.77
N ALA A 515 9.36 14.90 17.01
CA ALA A 515 8.29 15.02 16.02
C ALA A 515 8.00 13.72 15.21
N ASN A 516 8.44 12.54 15.70
CA ASN A 516 8.10 11.24 15.10
C ASN A 516 6.74 10.73 15.58
N GLU A 517 6.10 9.79 14.84
CA GLU A 517 4.76 9.27 15.18
C GLU A 517 4.72 8.39 16.46
N GLY A 518 5.86 7.88 16.90
CA GLY A 518 6.01 6.94 17.99
C GLY A 518 7.22 6.03 17.79
N VAL A 519 7.10 4.75 18.10
CA VAL A 519 8.19 3.78 17.96
C VAL A 519 7.76 2.52 17.22
N MET A 520 8.74 1.87 16.60
CA MET A 520 8.65 0.56 15.96
C MET A 520 9.49 -0.43 16.74
N LEU A 521 8.94 -1.63 17.00
CA LEU A 521 9.71 -2.75 17.49
C LEU A 521 9.73 -3.85 16.43
N LYS A 522 10.92 -4.39 16.16
CA LYS A 522 11.17 -5.40 15.14
C LYS A 522 11.88 -6.59 15.75
N ALA A 523 11.31 -7.80 15.66
CA ALA A 523 11.95 -9.01 16.16
C ALA A 523 13.33 -9.21 15.53
N ALA A 524 14.35 -9.40 16.36
CA ALA A 524 15.74 -9.46 15.95
C ALA A 524 16.04 -10.65 15.00
N ASN A 525 15.34 -11.76 15.18
CA ASN A 525 15.48 -12.99 14.39
C ASN A 525 14.49 -13.10 13.22
N SER A 526 13.75 -12.03 12.90
CA SER A 526 12.72 -12.11 11.87
C SER A 526 13.27 -12.02 10.45
N ALA A 527 12.76 -12.86 9.56
CA ALA A 527 12.87 -12.68 8.12
C ALA A 527 12.03 -11.48 7.66
N TYR A 528 12.34 -10.94 6.47
CA TYR A 528 11.50 -9.93 5.83
C TYR A 528 10.42 -10.61 4.99
N LEU A 529 9.17 -10.32 5.27
CA LEU A 529 8.00 -10.94 4.61
C LEU A 529 7.30 -9.93 3.69
N PRO A 530 7.62 -9.91 2.38
CA PRO A 530 7.07 -8.93 1.44
C PRO A 530 5.53 -8.96 1.38
N GLY A 531 4.89 -7.79 1.50
CA GLY A 531 3.44 -7.64 1.42
C GLY A 531 2.66 -8.20 2.61
N ARG A 532 3.32 -8.79 3.61
CA ARG A 532 2.68 -9.42 4.75
C ARG A 532 2.64 -8.51 5.97
N ARG A 533 1.61 -8.70 6.76
CA ARG A 533 1.48 -8.13 8.10
C ARG A 533 1.59 -9.27 9.09
N GLY A 534 2.74 -9.37 9.76
CA GLY A 534 3.00 -10.36 10.78
C GLY A 534 3.11 -9.74 12.18
N LEU A 535 3.46 -10.58 13.16
CA LEU A 535 3.71 -10.17 14.54
C LEU A 535 5.17 -9.79 14.78
N ALA A 536 6.06 -10.07 13.82
CA ALA A 536 7.48 -9.80 13.93
C ALA A 536 7.83 -8.30 13.95
N TRP A 537 6.97 -7.46 13.35
CA TRP A 537 7.07 -6.01 13.42
C TRP A 537 5.82 -5.45 14.07
N VAL A 538 5.99 -4.67 15.13
CA VAL A 538 4.90 -3.96 15.79
C VAL A 538 5.19 -2.46 15.84
N LYS A 539 4.13 -1.67 15.86
CA LYS A 539 4.19 -0.22 15.98
C LYS A 539 3.37 0.21 17.20
N LEU A 540 4.04 0.89 18.12
CA LEU A 540 3.37 1.56 19.22
C LEU A 540 3.02 2.99 18.77
N LYS A 541 1.74 3.25 18.72
CA LYS A 541 1.19 4.54 18.33
C LYS A 541 -0.02 4.82 19.21
N ARG A 542 0.09 5.80 20.08
CA ARG A 542 -1.02 6.26 20.92
C ARG A 542 -1.80 7.34 20.20
N GLU A 543 -3.10 7.26 20.28
CA GLU A 543 -3.97 8.35 19.87
C GLU A 543 -3.81 9.50 20.86
N LEU A 544 -3.73 10.74 20.34
CA LEU A 544 -3.44 11.90 21.21
C LEU A 544 -4.57 12.23 22.15
N ALA A 545 -5.78 12.22 21.63
CA ALA A 545 -7.00 12.53 22.34
C ALA A 545 -8.20 12.08 21.52
N THR A 546 -9.36 11.99 22.15
CA THR A 546 -10.64 11.94 21.46
C THR A 546 -11.32 13.29 21.54
N LEU A 547 -12.17 13.57 20.56
CA LEU A 547 -13.10 14.69 20.58
C LEU A 547 -14.51 14.17 20.35
N ASP A 548 -15.47 14.71 21.12
CA ASP A 548 -16.87 14.52 20.87
C ASP A 548 -17.35 15.58 19.88
N VAL A 549 -17.76 15.11 18.71
CA VAL A 549 -18.12 15.94 17.56
C VAL A 549 -19.53 15.59 17.06
N VAL A 550 -20.18 16.50 16.35
CA VAL A 550 -21.50 16.24 15.79
C VAL A 550 -21.43 16.04 14.27
N ILE A 551 -22.18 15.09 13.72
CA ILE A 551 -22.30 14.90 12.28
C ILE A 551 -23.07 16.09 11.68
N THR A 552 -22.45 16.75 10.67
CA THR A 552 -23.06 17.85 9.90
C THR A 552 -23.33 17.47 8.46
N GLY A 553 -22.69 16.43 7.96
CA GLY A 553 -22.89 15.95 6.59
C GLY A 553 -22.44 14.52 6.39
N ALA A 554 -22.88 13.90 5.31
CA ALA A 554 -22.51 12.54 4.95
C ALA A 554 -22.41 12.33 3.44
N GLU A 555 -21.50 11.46 3.01
CA GLU A 555 -21.31 11.07 1.62
C GLU A 555 -21.59 9.59 1.41
N PHE A 556 -22.00 9.24 0.20
CA PHE A 556 -22.19 7.84 -0.18
C PHE A 556 -20.83 7.14 -0.34
N GLY A 557 -20.73 5.96 0.25
CA GLY A 557 -19.56 5.12 0.15
C GLY A 557 -19.39 4.49 -1.23
N HIS A 558 -18.23 3.86 -1.43
CA HIS A 558 -17.85 3.17 -2.67
C HIS A 558 -17.81 1.65 -2.50
N GLY A 559 -17.87 0.92 -3.61
CA GLY A 559 -17.76 -0.54 -3.62
C GLY A 559 -18.89 -1.22 -2.85
N LYS A 560 -18.59 -2.01 -1.83
CA LYS A 560 -19.59 -2.72 -1.00
C LYS A 560 -20.56 -1.76 -0.27
N ARG A 561 -20.12 -0.54 -0.01
CA ARG A 561 -20.92 0.49 0.67
C ARG A 561 -21.61 1.46 -0.30
N ALA A 562 -21.65 1.15 -1.60
CA ALA A 562 -22.38 1.92 -2.59
C ALA A 562 -23.88 1.98 -2.21
N GLY A 563 -24.42 3.19 -2.09
CA GLY A 563 -25.81 3.41 -1.65
C GLY A 563 -26.01 3.57 -0.14
N LEU A 564 -24.97 3.36 0.67
CA LEU A 564 -24.93 3.67 2.10
C LEU A 564 -24.17 4.98 2.34
N LEU A 565 -24.64 5.79 3.28
CA LEU A 565 -23.93 6.98 3.76
C LEU A 565 -22.89 6.51 4.77
N SER A 566 -21.61 6.46 4.38
CA SER A 566 -20.53 5.86 5.17
C SER A 566 -19.35 6.77 5.45
N ASP A 567 -19.34 7.98 4.87
CA ASP A 567 -18.34 9.01 5.11
C ASP A 567 -19.00 10.18 5.82
N TYR A 568 -18.63 10.45 7.07
CA TYR A 568 -19.28 11.44 7.92
C TYR A 568 -18.40 12.65 8.12
N THR A 569 -18.89 13.83 7.71
CA THR A 569 -18.31 15.12 8.03
C THR A 569 -18.84 15.58 9.38
N PHE A 570 -17.98 16.10 10.25
CA PHE A 570 -18.35 16.45 11.60
C PHE A 570 -17.71 17.77 12.07
N ALA A 571 -18.35 18.37 13.06
CA ALA A 571 -18.02 19.68 13.59
C ALA A 571 -17.89 19.70 15.11
N VAL A 572 -17.15 20.69 15.59
CA VAL A 572 -17.12 21.14 16.98
C VAL A 572 -17.89 22.45 17.11
N ARG A 573 -18.12 22.89 18.34
CA ARG A 573 -18.83 24.13 18.63
C ARG A 573 -17.85 25.30 18.69
N GLY A 574 -18.12 26.36 17.93
CA GLY A 574 -17.42 27.65 18.01
C GLY A 574 -17.84 28.47 19.22
N GLU A 575 -17.19 29.61 19.43
CA GLU A 575 -17.43 30.52 20.57
C GLU A 575 -18.85 31.11 20.59
N SER A 576 -19.41 31.40 19.42
CA SER A 576 -20.77 31.94 19.29
C SER A 576 -21.84 30.84 19.19
N GLY A 577 -21.47 29.57 19.38
CA GLY A 577 -22.35 28.41 19.30
C GLY A 577 -22.52 27.83 17.87
N GLU A 578 -21.86 28.39 16.87
CA GLU A 578 -21.84 27.87 15.51
C GLU A 578 -21.11 26.53 15.40
N LEU A 579 -21.48 25.73 14.42
CA LEU A 579 -20.83 24.44 14.15
C LEU A 579 -19.73 24.60 13.10
N LEU A 580 -18.50 24.30 13.50
CA LEU A 580 -17.30 24.45 12.69
C LEU A 580 -16.70 23.09 12.36
N ASN A 581 -16.70 22.70 11.07
CA ASN A 581 -16.17 21.43 10.61
C ASN A 581 -14.67 21.32 10.88
N VAL A 582 -14.25 20.14 11.41
CA VAL A 582 -12.87 19.83 11.77
C VAL A 582 -12.35 18.55 11.13
N GLY A 583 -13.19 17.84 10.37
CA GLY A 583 -12.77 16.62 9.68
C GLY A 583 -13.89 15.79 9.10
N LYS A 584 -13.46 14.65 8.51
CA LYS A 584 -14.33 13.63 7.96
C LYS A 584 -13.76 12.25 8.27
N ALA A 585 -14.59 11.29 8.69
CA ALA A 585 -14.18 9.90 8.93
C ALA A 585 -15.10 8.89 8.23
N TYR A 586 -14.54 7.77 7.81
CA TYR A 586 -15.21 6.65 7.14
C TYR A 586 -14.96 5.29 7.82
N SER A 587 -14.27 5.28 8.97
CA SER A 587 -13.86 4.07 9.68
C SER A 587 -14.23 4.15 11.14
N GLY A 588 -14.40 2.97 11.77
CA GLY A 588 -14.67 2.83 13.19
C GLY A 588 -16.13 2.49 13.53
N VAL A 589 -17.02 2.48 12.54
CA VAL A 589 -18.43 2.02 12.69
C VAL A 589 -18.62 0.70 11.95
N THR A 590 -19.44 -0.18 12.51
CA THR A 590 -19.82 -1.47 11.92
C THR A 590 -20.76 -1.30 10.73
N ASP A 591 -20.86 -2.31 9.88
CA ASP A 591 -21.79 -2.25 8.73
C ASP A 591 -23.27 -2.17 9.17
N ALA A 592 -23.63 -2.71 10.35
CA ALA A 592 -24.95 -2.56 10.94
C ALA A 592 -25.24 -1.10 11.35
N GLU A 593 -24.30 -0.48 12.07
CA GLU A 593 -24.42 0.94 12.45
C GLU A 593 -24.45 1.86 11.25
N ILE A 594 -23.68 1.57 10.18
CA ILE A 594 -23.74 2.34 8.92
C ILE A 594 -25.11 2.23 8.27
N ALA A 595 -25.76 1.07 8.30
CA ALA A 595 -27.10 0.90 7.75
C ALA A 595 -28.12 1.73 8.55
N GLU A 596 -28.10 1.67 9.88
CA GLU A 596 -28.96 2.45 10.77
C GLU A 596 -28.73 3.96 10.60
N LEU A 597 -27.47 4.40 10.61
CA LEU A 597 -27.10 5.79 10.35
C LEU A 597 -27.59 6.26 8.98
N THR A 598 -27.47 5.41 7.95
CA THR A 598 -27.91 5.76 6.60
C THR A 598 -29.40 6.08 6.54
N GLU A 599 -30.24 5.25 7.18
CA GLU A 599 -31.69 5.50 7.21
C GLU A 599 -32.04 6.75 8.01
N TRP A 600 -31.38 6.95 9.16
CA TRP A 600 -31.57 8.15 9.96
C TRP A 600 -31.14 9.42 9.19
N LEU A 601 -29.95 9.44 8.60
CA LEU A 601 -29.39 10.59 7.87
C LEU A 601 -30.19 10.92 6.62
N LYS A 602 -30.77 9.93 5.93
CA LYS A 602 -31.68 10.16 4.81
C LYS A 602 -32.97 10.86 5.26
N ALA A 603 -33.52 10.45 6.41
CA ALA A 603 -34.73 11.04 6.96
C ALA A 603 -34.53 12.48 7.48
N HIS A 604 -33.28 12.80 7.93
CA HIS A 604 -32.91 14.10 8.50
C HIS A 604 -32.01 14.91 7.56
N THR A 605 -32.14 14.73 6.25
CA THR A 605 -31.41 15.49 5.24
C THR A 605 -31.98 16.90 5.12
N LEU A 606 -31.15 17.92 5.37
CA LEU A 606 -31.47 19.32 5.16
C LEU A 606 -31.32 19.74 3.70
N GLU A 607 -30.26 19.27 3.03
CA GLU A 607 -29.97 19.55 1.63
C GLU A 607 -29.33 18.32 0.97
N ASP A 608 -29.87 17.89 -0.17
CA ASP A 608 -29.37 16.81 -1.00
C ASP A 608 -28.58 17.38 -2.19
N ARG A 609 -27.26 17.19 -2.19
CA ARG A 609 -26.34 17.59 -3.28
C ARG A 609 -25.91 16.38 -4.13
N GLY A 610 -26.70 15.31 -4.13
CA GLY A 610 -26.44 14.08 -4.87
C GLY A 610 -25.43 13.17 -4.19
N HIS A 611 -24.16 13.47 -4.29
CA HIS A 611 -23.11 12.69 -3.64
C HIS A 611 -22.99 12.99 -2.14
N PHE A 612 -23.19 14.22 -1.74
CA PHE A 612 -23.10 14.72 -0.37
C PHE A 612 -24.49 15.16 0.14
N ARG A 613 -24.79 14.87 1.40
CA ARG A 613 -25.98 15.33 2.11
C ARG A 613 -25.60 16.18 3.30
N LEU A 614 -26.13 17.38 3.36
CA LEU A 614 -26.14 18.16 4.58
C LEU A 614 -27.25 17.63 5.47
N VAL A 615 -26.98 17.36 6.73
CA VAL A 615 -27.91 16.70 7.64
C VAL A 615 -28.15 17.51 8.91
N GLU A 616 -29.27 17.25 9.58
CA GLU A 616 -29.55 17.82 10.91
C GLU A 616 -28.44 17.38 11.90
N PRO A 617 -27.80 18.33 12.62
CA PRO A 617 -26.71 18.01 13.52
C PRO A 617 -27.25 17.49 14.86
N GLN A 618 -27.52 16.20 14.96
CA GLN A 618 -28.06 15.56 16.18
C GLN A 618 -27.23 14.37 16.65
N ILE A 619 -26.47 13.73 15.76
CA ILE A 619 -25.69 12.53 16.10
C ILE A 619 -24.31 12.95 16.56
N VAL A 620 -23.96 12.64 17.81
CA VAL A 620 -22.64 12.89 18.39
C VAL A 620 -21.78 11.65 18.25
N LEU A 621 -20.53 11.85 17.82
CA LEU A 621 -19.51 10.83 17.67
C LEU A 621 -18.32 11.13 18.60
N GLU A 622 -17.78 10.11 19.21
CA GLU A 622 -16.43 10.17 19.77
C GLU A 622 -15.44 9.79 18.68
N VAL A 623 -14.52 10.70 18.36
CA VAL A 623 -13.54 10.54 17.28
C VAL A 623 -12.13 10.65 17.81
N ALA A 624 -11.33 9.60 17.60
CA ALA A 624 -9.88 9.61 17.83
C ALA A 624 -9.16 10.05 16.56
N PHE A 625 -7.99 10.64 16.72
CA PHE A 625 -7.16 11.15 15.62
C PHE A 625 -5.67 11.11 15.98
N ASN A 626 -4.82 11.25 14.97
CA ASN A 626 -3.37 11.24 15.19
C ASN A 626 -2.82 12.59 15.64
N ASN A 627 -3.21 13.64 14.95
CA ASN A 627 -2.88 15.04 15.28
C ASN A 627 -3.89 15.99 14.62
N ILE A 628 -3.80 17.26 14.99
CA ILE A 628 -4.55 18.36 14.41
C ILE A 628 -3.60 19.20 13.58
N MET A 629 -4.03 19.65 12.42
CA MET A 629 -3.26 20.51 11.52
C MET A 629 -4.03 21.80 11.24
N ARG A 630 -3.31 22.91 10.94
CA ARG A 630 -3.93 24.10 10.35
C ARG A 630 -4.52 23.77 8.98
N SER A 631 -5.68 24.32 8.69
CA SER A 631 -6.41 24.05 7.45
C SER A 631 -7.10 25.31 6.94
N THR A 632 -6.79 25.69 5.72
CA THR A 632 -7.50 26.76 5.01
C THR A 632 -8.80 26.31 4.37
N ARG A 633 -9.08 25.00 4.37
CA ARG A 633 -10.28 24.39 3.79
C ARG A 633 -11.48 24.39 4.74
N HIS A 634 -11.22 24.42 6.05
CA HIS A 634 -12.24 24.41 7.08
C HIS A 634 -12.38 25.78 7.71
N ALA A 635 -13.60 26.23 7.92
CA ALA A 635 -13.89 27.49 8.61
C ALA A 635 -13.37 27.51 10.06
N SER A 636 -13.18 26.33 10.67
CA SER A 636 -12.52 26.17 11.97
C SER A 636 -11.05 26.58 11.98
N GLY A 637 -10.38 26.68 10.82
CA GLY A 637 -8.94 26.81 10.72
C GLY A 637 -8.13 25.55 11.02
N PHE A 638 -8.81 24.42 11.34
CA PHE A 638 -8.18 23.17 11.75
C PHE A 638 -8.72 21.97 10.98
N ALA A 639 -7.92 20.91 10.89
CA ALA A 639 -8.30 19.60 10.35
C ALA A 639 -7.69 18.48 11.16
N MET A 640 -8.47 17.44 11.49
CA MET A 640 -7.98 16.21 12.10
C MET A 640 -7.26 15.34 11.06
N ARG A 641 -6.10 14.80 11.40
CA ARG A 641 -5.37 13.84 10.58
C ARG A 641 -5.72 12.40 10.98
N PHE A 642 -6.16 11.61 10.00
CA PHE A 642 -6.59 10.21 10.18
C PHE A 642 -7.65 10.02 11.28
N PRO A 643 -8.76 10.76 11.24
CA PRO A 643 -9.81 10.58 12.22
C PRO A 643 -10.46 9.19 12.10
N ARG A 644 -10.79 8.61 13.24
CA ARG A 644 -11.47 7.31 13.37
C ARG A 644 -12.59 7.43 14.40
N ILE A 645 -13.78 7.00 14.05
CA ILE A 645 -14.90 6.96 14.98
C ILE A 645 -14.65 5.83 15.99
N ILE A 646 -14.69 6.16 17.27
CA ILE A 646 -14.57 5.19 18.37
C ILE A 646 -15.95 4.62 18.69
N ARG A 647 -16.93 5.49 18.78
CA ARG A 647 -18.33 5.10 19.05
C ARG A 647 -19.30 6.23 18.72
N ILE A 648 -20.58 5.86 18.60
CA ILE A 648 -21.69 6.80 18.56
C ILE A 648 -22.07 7.12 20.01
N ARG A 649 -22.15 8.41 20.36
CA ARG A 649 -22.45 8.91 21.70
C ARG A 649 -23.96 9.17 21.84
N THR A 650 -24.73 8.10 22.06
CA THR A 650 -26.16 8.19 22.33
C THR A 650 -26.49 8.78 23.70
N ASP A 651 -25.47 8.85 24.56
CA ASP A 651 -25.52 9.37 25.93
C ASP A 651 -25.24 10.88 26.01
N LYS A 652 -24.79 11.52 24.90
CA LYS A 652 -24.29 12.90 24.92
C LYS A 652 -25.13 13.81 24.01
N PRO A 653 -25.73 14.88 24.54
CA PRO A 653 -26.44 15.84 23.72
C PRO A 653 -25.48 16.75 22.93
N ILE A 654 -25.99 17.41 21.89
CA ILE A 654 -25.21 18.29 21.01
C ILE A 654 -24.60 19.49 21.74
N GLU A 655 -25.24 19.95 22.83
CA GLU A 655 -24.78 21.08 23.63
C GLU A 655 -23.49 20.76 24.38
N GLU A 656 -23.16 19.49 24.53
CA GLU A 656 -21.98 19.01 25.27
C GLU A 656 -20.83 18.55 24.38
N ILE A 657 -20.91 18.73 23.04
CA ILE A 657 -19.80 18.43 22.16
C ILE A 657 -18.61 19.34 22.46
N ASP A 658 -17.42 18.89 22.05
CA ASP A 658 -16.21 19.65 22.24
C ASP A 658 -16.20 20.98 21.45
N THR A 659 -15.38 21.90 21.92
CA THR A 659 -15.32 23.27 21.40
C THR A 659 -14.07 23.48 20.51
N LEU A 660 -14.12 24.52 19.68
CA LEU A 660 -12.95 24.95 18.91
C LEU A 660 -11.77 25.29 19.81
N ALA A 661 -12.01 25.87 20.98
CA ALA A 661 -10.96 26.14 21.96
C ALA A 661 -10.26 24.84 22.44
N ARG A 662 -11.01 23.74 22.61
CA ARG A 662 -10.42 22.43 22.91
C ARG A 662 -9.56 21.88 21.77
N VAL A 663 -10.01 22.06 20.51
CA VAL A 663 -9.23 21.71 19.31
C VAL A 663 -7.92 22.49 19.27
N GLU A 664 -7.98 23.78 19.56
CA GLU A 664 -6.79 24.65 19.60
C GLU A 664 -5.85 24.29 20.74
N GLU A 665 -6.36 24.03 21.94
CA GLU A 665 -5.56 23.54 23.08
C GLU A 665 -4.78 22.27 22.72
N ILE A 666 -5.45 21.28 22.10
CA ILE A 666 -4.80 20.06 21.63
C ILE A 666 -3.75 20.38 20.58
N TYR A 667 -4.06 21.23 19.60
CA TYR A 667 -3.10 21.66 18.59
C TYR A 667 -1.85 22.30 19.20
N GLN A 668 -2.01 23.19 20.19
CA GLN A 668 -0.92 23.88 20.85
C GLN A 668 -0.05 22.93 21.69
N SER A 669 -0.62 21.86 22.22
CA SER A 669 0.09 20.85 23.03
C SER A 669 0.86 19.82 22.21
N GLN A 670 0.67 19.79 20.87
CA GLN A 670 1.32 18.82 19.99
C GLN A 670 2.82 19.11 19.82
N PRO A 671 3.70 18.10 20.00
CA PRO A 671 5.14 18.28 19.84
C PRO A 671 5.55 18.46 18.37
N ASP A 672 4.75 17.99 17.40
CA ASP A 672 4.99 18.03 15.95
C ASP A 672 4.34 19.26 15.25
N ARG A 673 4.01 20.29 16.01
CA ARG A 673 3.47 21.54 15.49
C ARG A 673 4.52 22.24 14.62
N PRO A 674 4.21 22.63 13.36
CA PRO A 674 5.10 23.49 12.57
C PRO A 674 5.36 24.81 13.32
N ALA A 675 6.62 25.25 13.33
CA ALA A 675 6.94 26.57 13.85
C ALA A 675 6.14 27.63 13.07
N GLU A 676 5.48 28.54 13.76
CA GLU A 676 4.75 29.63 13.12
C GLU A 676 5.76 30.50 12.36
N SER A 677 5.60 30.64 11.05
CA SER A 677 6.37 31.60 10.27
C SER A 677 5.98 33.02 10.75
N PRO A 678 6.95 33.89 11.05
CA PRO A 678 6.65 35.25 11.53
C PRO A 678 5.90 36.14 10.53
N ASP A 679 5.61 35.67 9.31
CA ASP A 679 5.06 36.47 8.19
C ASP A 679 3.60 36.10 7.82
N ALA A 680 2.81 35.49 8.73
CA ALA A 680 1.42 35.12 8.43
C ALA A 680 0.41 36.26 8.72
N ASP A 681 0.82 37.41 9.22
CA ASP A 681 -0.03 38.56 9.58
C ASP A 681 0.31 39.83 8.79
N SER A 682 0.62 39.74 7.49
CA SER A 682 0.74 40.92 6.65
C SER A 682 0.03 40.76 5.31
#